data_0265733db3f7b887a2582e24a3f6af4b
#
_entry.id   0265733db3f7b887a2582e24a3f6af4b
#
_cell.length_a   1.000
_cell.length_b   1.000
_cell.length_c   1.000
_cell.angle_alpha   90.00
_cell.angle_beta   90.00
_cell.angle_gamma   90.00
#
_symmetry.space_group_name_H-M   'P 1'
#
loop_
_entity.id
_entity.type
_entity.pdbx_description
1 polymer ?
#
loop_
_entity_poly.entity_id
_entity_poly.type
_entity_poly.pdbx_seq_one_letter_code
_entity_poly.pdbx_strand_id
1 'polypeptide(L)'
;MALKYNISYEVASTIFSVLLLCFFKLQYDTKTRLNNEFRKLIWLVLIATILDVMTAITISYASVVPTGLNTILNTVYFFSVAVLGYRLAYYNYLYVYKNIKKSKIIRFNQIVISLFAVFLIYNVFSGISFSFSEKGEYVKGPAHAAVYITASYFVLCSTIIVICNLRKFQIWQRIALSFFVLFQISGIVLQMVFFPDVLLALFMSALGVMMILFTMETPDYQKLVITIDELSATKKIAEEAKVIAQQANRAKSDFLANMSHEIRTPINAVLGMDEMILRESNDPHILEYASNIKQSGSMLLSLINDILDFSKIESGKMDVVPVDYDLGILLGDTIDMIRPRAENKNLQIELNIESGTPVHLHGDEVRIRQIITNILTNAVKYTPEGKVTLTVSAKKVSEKTVQLYVSVKDTGIGIKEEDIARLFDSFQRVDESRNRNIEGTGLGLSITMRLLNLMGSRLEVKSTYGEGSDFYFYLEQEQLDDEVLGEDIQKYYEKLKGKINVSTEQFYAPDAKILVVDDNEMNLKVFLGLLKNHGMQIDTAMSGKECLARIEQNAYHMIFMDYLMPEMDGVETLRQIKKLKTNQSKDAVIIALTANAVSGAREMFLEEGFVNFLSKPINAVKLEQMIQNIFRKSYYGRMIGNRRIKSLSHPAIL
;
A
#
# COMPACT_ATOMS: atom_id res chain seq x y z
N MET A 1 -2.43 -5.55 84.13
CA MET A 1 -3.03 -4.21 84.04
C MET A 1 -3.61 -4.07 82.63
N ALA A 2 -4.89 -3.73 82.48
CA ALA A 2 -5.52 -3.47 81.23
C ALA A 2 -5.11 -2.11 80.67
N LEU A 3 -4.92 -1.96 79.39
CA LEU A 3 -4.68 -0.66 78.74
C LEU A 3 -5.90 0.25 79.01
N LYS A 4 -5.66 1.51 79.26
CA LYS A 4 -6.71 2.54 79.49
C LYS A 4 -7.45 2.83 78.14
N TYR A 5 -6.77 2.70 77.05
CA TYR A 5 -7.31 2.90 75.71
C TYR A 5 -7.26 1.62 74.85
N ASN A 6 -8.24 1.41 73.95
CA ASN A 6 -8.25 0.36 73.05
C ASN A 6 -7.42 0.78 71.82
N ILE A 7 -6.25 0.14 71.62
CA ILE A 7 -5.27 0.45 70.57
C ILE A 7 -5.42 -0.44 69.29
N SER A 8 -6.48 -1.23 69.26
CA SER A 8 -6.65 -2.21 68.12
C SER A 8 -6.70 -1.54 66.76
N TYR A 9 -7.32 -0.38 66.70
CA TYR A 9 -7.46 0.37 65.39
C TYR A 9 -6.15 1.03 64.97
N GLU A 10 -5.33 1.51 65.92
CA GLU A 10 -4.01 2.10 65.66
C GLU A 10 -3.01 1.05 65.17
N VAL A 11 -3.04 -0.15 65.78
CA VAL A 11 -2.25 -1.28 65.38
C VAL A 11 -2.67 -1.68 63.97
N ALA A 12 -3.97 -1.77 63.69
CA ALA A 12 -4.47 -2.02 62.33
C ALA A 12 -4.04 -0.93 61.37
N SER A 13 -4.12 0.35 61.73
CA SER A 13 -3.68 1.51 60.93
C SER A 13 -2.19 1.46 60.64
N THR A 14 -1.38 1.04 61.60
CA THR A 14 0.07 0.86 61.39
C THR A 14 0.35 -0.23 60.38
N ILE A 15 -0.30 -1.41 60.52
CA ILE A 15 -0.17 -2.51 59.55
C ILE A 15 -0.59 -2.05 58.13
N PHE A 16 -1.75 -1.38 58.04
CA PHE A 16 -2.20 -0.85 56.74
C PHE A 16 -1.21 0.14 56.15
N SER A 17 -0.62 1.04 56.93
CA SER A 17 0.36 2.01 56.46
C SER A 17 1.63 1.35 55.93
N VAL A 18 2.10 0.27 56.59
CA VAL A 18 3.23 -0.53 56.09
C VAL A 18 2.89 -1.21 54.74
N LEU A 19 1.70 -1.85 54.65
CA LEU A 19 1.25 -2.48 53.41
C LEU A 19 1.13 -1.46 52.27
N LEU A 20 0.60 -0.26 52.57
CA LEU A 20 0.51 0.82 51.58
C LEU A 20 1.90 1.28 51.10
N LEU A 21 2.89 1.39 51.98
CA LEU A 21 4.27 1.71 51.57
C LEU A 21 4.88 0.64 50.69
N CYS A 22 4.68 -0.65 51.01
CA CYS A 22 5.14 -1.76 50.20
C CYS A 22 4.48 -1.76 48.80
N PHE A 23 3.15 -1.62 48.77
CA PHE A 23 2.39 -1.55 47.54
C PHE A 23 2.81 -0.35 46.65
N PHE A 24 2.95 0.82 47.27
CA PHE A 24 3.39 2.02 46.61
C PHE A 24 4.80 1.86 46.01
N LYS A 25 5.72 1.23 46.72
CA LYS A 25 7.08 0.97 46.23
C LYS A 25 7.09 0.03 45.02
N LEU A 26 6.23 -0.99 45.00
CA LEU A 26 6.13 -1.96 43.93
C LEU A 26 5.49 -1.37 42.66
N GLN A 27 4.50 -0.50 42.81
CA GLN A 27 3.67 -0.04 41.68
C GLN A 27 4.06 1.35 41.14
N TYR A 28 4.75 2.18 41.94
CA TYR A 28 5.07 3.58 41.65
C TYR A 28 6.59 3.84 41.70
N ASP A 29 7.34 3.22 40.77
CA ASP A 29 8.80 3.37 40.71
C ASP A 29 9.26 4.73 40.12
N THR A 30 8.37 5.49 39.50
CA THR A 30 8.72 6.78 38.88
C THR A 30 8.87 7.88 39.93
N LYS A 31 10.01 8.59 39.90
CA LYS A 31 10.36 9.70 40.81
C LYS A 31 9.64 11.01 40.42
N THR A 32 8.33 11.00 40.20
CA THR A 32 7.60 12.25 39.98
C THR A 32 7.48 13.04 41.29
N ARG A 33 7.36 14.36 41.20
CA ARG A 33 7.18 15.23 42.35
C ARG A 33 5.92 14.86 43.15
N LEU A 34 4.84 14.52 42.45
CA LEU A 34 3.57 14.12 43.05
C LEU A 34 3.70 12.80 43.82
N ASN A 35 4.30 11.79 43.24
CA ASN A 35 4.54 10.49 43.88
C ASN A 35 5.44 10.63 45.09
N ASN A 36 6.41 11.54 45.03
CA ASN A 36 7.30 11.80 46.17
C ASN A 36 6.57 12.46 47.36
N GLU A 37 5.65 13.39 47.10
CA GLU A 37 4.83 13.98 48.14
C GLU A 37 3.78 12.99 48.69
N PHE A 38 3.22 12.13 47.85
CA PHE A 38 2.33 11.07 48.28
C PHE A 38 3.03 10.04 49.17
N ARG A 39 4.24 9.63 48.83
CA ARG A 39 5.08 8.75 49.65
C ARG A 39 5.35 9.36 51.04
N LYS A 40 5.66 10.66 51.08
CA LYS A 40 5.82 11.37 52.36
C LYS A 40 4.53 11.37 53.20
N LEU A 41 3.37 11.45 52.55
CA LEU A 41 2.06 11.39 53.23
C LEU A 41 1.87 10.01 53.88
N ILE A 42 2.15 8.91 53.19
CA ILE A 42 2.04 7.55 53.74
C ILE A 42 3.01 7.38 54.93
N TRP A 43 4.27 7.85 54.80
CA TRP A 43 5.23 7.82 55.91
C TRP A 43 4.74 8.61 57.13
N LEU A 44 4.12 9.76 56.94
CA LEU A 44 3.57 10.57 58.02
C LEU A 44 2.38 9.88 58.72
N VAL A 45 1.51 9.18 57.96
CA VAL A 45 0.44 8.37 58.57
C VAL A 45 1.05 7.27 59.42
N LEU A 46 2.05 6.55 58.95
CA LEU A 46 2.74 5.50 59.67
C LEU A 46 3.38 6.05 60.98
N ILE A 47 4.10 7.17 60.90
CA ILE A 47 4.73 7.80 62.04
C ILE A 47 3.67 8.25 63.07
N ALA A 48 2.58 8.88 62.60
CA ALA A 48 1.53 9.35 63.47
C ALA A 48 0.81 8.18 64.20
N THR A 49 0.53 7.07 63.49
CA THR A 49 -0.11 5.89 64.11
C THR A 49 0.80 5.18 65.14
N ILE A 50 2.12 5.07 64.84
CA ILE A 50 3.09 4.53 65.77
C ILE A 50 3.15 5.42 67.04
N LEU A 51 3.22 6.75 66.87
CA LEU A 51 3.23 7.69 67.99
C LEU A 51 1.95 7.62 68.82
N ASP A 52 0.79 7.44 68.20
CA ASP A 52 -0.51 7.27 68.85
C ASP A 52 -0.53 6.02 69.72
N VAL A 53 -0.08 4.87 69.17
CA VAL A 53 0.09 3.65 70.00
C VAL A 53 1.03 3.87 71.15
N MET A 54 2.17 4.54 70.96
CA MET A 54 3.15 4.82 71.99
C MET A 54 2.57 5.73 73.07
N THR A 55 1.84 6.80 72.68
CA THR A 55 1.20 7.72 73.70
C THR A 55 0.12 7.00 74.48
N ALA A 56 -0.72 6.17 73.84
CA ALA A 56 -1.75 5.39 74.52
C ALA A 56 -1.14 4.40 75.52
N ILE A 57 -0.06 3.72 75.17
CA ILE A 57 0.65 2.80 76.05
C ILE A 57 1.26 3.58 77.23
N THR A 58 2.02 4.65 76.98
CA THR A 58 2.72 5.39 78.05
C THR A 58 1.78 6.10 78.98
N ILE A 59 0.61 6.59 78.57
CA ILE A 59 -0.45 7.10 79.39
C ILE A 59 -1.07 5.98 80.20
N SER A 60 -1.27 4.78 79.67
CA SER A 60 -1.82 3.65 80.43
C SER A 60 -0.88 3.16 81.58
N TYR A 61 0.43 3.33 81.39
CA TYR A 61 1.45 2.99 82.40
C TYR A 61 2.06 4.22 83.05
N ALA A 62 1.28 5.25 83.25
CA ALA A 62 1.69 6.56 83.79
C ALA A 62 2.39 6.50 85.13
N SER A 63 2.13 5.47 85.93
CA SER A 63 2.79 5.25 87.23
C SER A 63 4.27 4.84 87.12
N VAL A 64 4.71 4.42 85.97
CA VAL A 64 6.07 3.92 85.72
C VAL A 64 6.81 4.82 84.71
N VAL A 65 6.08 5.49 83.82
CA VAL A 65 6.65 6.34 82.73
C VAL A 65 6.83 7.77 83.28
N PRO A 66 8.02 8.38 83.11
CA PRO A 66 8.24 9.77 83.53
C PRO A 66 7.28 10.74 82.81
N THR A 67 6.69 11.70 83.57
CA THR A 67 5.76 12.69 83.03
C THR A 67 6.38 13.52 81.89
N GLY A 68 7.68 13.85 81.99
CA GLY A 68 8.41 14.53 80.90
C GLY A 68 8.44 13.75 79.56
N LEU A 69 8.59 12.42 79.57
CA LEU A 69 8.58 11.57 78.38
C LEU A 69 7.18 11.55 77.75
N ASN A 70 6.12 11.42 78.62
CA ASN A 70 4.74 11.49 78.12
C ASN A 70 4.42 12.84 77.50
N THR A 71 4.88 13.96 78.07
CA THR A 71 4.70 15.28 77.48
C THR A 71 5.37 15.43 76.16
N ILE A 72 6.61 14.95 76.00
CA ILE A 72 7.35 14.98 74.70
C ILE A 72 6.62 14.13 73.70
N LEU A 73 6.28 12.87 74.01
CA LEU A 73 5.62 11.95 73.03
C LEU A 73 4.28 12.54 72.56
N ASN A 74 3.44 13.07 73.42
CA ASN A 74 2.18 13.69 73.03
C ASN A 74 2.39 14.98 72.25
N THR A 75 3.41 15.78 72.53
CA THR A 75 3.78 16.95 71.74
C THR A 75 4.16 16.58 70.33
N VAL A 76 5.02 15.56 70.15
CA VAL A 76 5.44 15.05 68.83
C VAL A 76 4.26 14.41 68.09
N TYR A 77 3.39 13.69 68.79
CA TYR A 77 2.17 13.12 68.24
C TYR A 77 1.24 14.19 67.62
N PHE A 78 0.88 15.21 68.40
CA PHE A 78 0.00 16.31 67.99
C PHE A 78 0.62 17.10 66.80
N PHE A 79 1.94 17.31 66.85
CA PHE A 79 2.65 17.91 65.71
C PHE A 79 2.57 17.06 64.50
N SER A 80 2.77 15.72 64.58
CA SER A 80 2.70 14.81 63.45
C SER A 80 1.32 14.79 62.76
N VAL A 81 0.23 14.86 63.60
CA VAL A 81 -1.14 14.96 63.09
C VAL A 81 -1.37 16.26 62.29
N ALA A 82 -0.90 17.39 62.82
CA ALA A 82 -1.02 18.68 62.14
C ALA A 82 -0.19 18.72 60.82
N VAL A 83 1.02 18.15 60.84
CA VAL A 83 1.87 18.02 59.63
C VAL A 83 1.22 17.11 58.59
N LEU A 84 0.54 16.04 59.02
CA LEU A 84 -0.22 15.17 58.11
C LEU A 84 -1.30 15.96 57.37
N GLY A 85 -2.11 16.73 58.09
CA GLY A 85 -3.13 17.59 57.46
C GLY A 85 -2.54 18.63 56.51
N TYR A 86 -1.45 19.31 56.92
CA TYR A 86 -0.74 20.25 56.07
C TYR A 86 -0.23 19.61 54.80
N ARG A 87 0.38 18.43 54.89
CA ARG A 87 0.91 17.69 53.72
C ARG A 87 -0.18 17.21 52.76
N LEU A 88 -1.34 16.84 53.30
CA LEU A 88 -2.50 16.51 52.49
C LEU A 88 -3.01 17.73 51.70
N ALA A 89 -3.16 18.88 52.37
CA ALA A 89 -3.54 20.11 51.66
C ALA A 89 -2.50 20.51 50.60
N TYR A 90 -1.21 20.33 50.89
CA TYR A 90 -0.13 20.56 49.96
C TYR A 90 -0.16 19.61 48.75
N TYR A 91 -0.41 18.30 48.97
CA TYR A 91 -0.55 17.29 47.95
C TYR A 91 -1.71 17.62 46.98
N ASN A 92 -2.90 17.93 47.53
CA ASN A 92 -4.07 18.27 46.72
C ASN A 92 -3.85 19.57 45.94
N TYR A 93 -3.15 20.54 46.49
CA TYR A 93 -2.77 21.76 45.79
C TYR A 93 -1.80 21.46 44.62
N LEU A 94 -0.80 20.62 44.85
CA LEU A 94 0.18 20.23 43.83
C LEU A 94 -0.51 19.48 42.69
N TYR A 95 -1.44 18.59 42.99
CA TYR A 95 -2.21 17.84 41.99
C TYR A 95 -2.98 18.79 41.08
N VAL A 96 -3.65 19.79 41.62
CA VAL A 96 -4.52 20.73 40.88
C VAL A 96 -3.72 21.74 40.05
N TYR A 97 -2.70 22.35 40.66
CA TYR A 97 -2.05 23.54 40.10
C TYR A 97 -0.67 23.30 39.52
N LYS A 98 -0.07 22.11 39.67
CA LYS A 98 1.26 21.71 39.21
C LYS A 98 2.43 22.67 39.52
N ASN A 99 2.17 23.95 39.76
CA ASN A 99 3.16 24.98 40.06
C ASN A 99 2.91 25.66 41.43
N ILE A 100 3.88 25.55 42.33
CA ILE A 100 3.75 25.95 43.74
C ILE A 100 4.49 27.27 44.05
N LYS A 101 5.49 27.65 43.25
CA LYS A 101 6.46 28.72 43.63
C LYS A 101 5.83 30.07 43.99
N LYS A 102 4.57 30.36 43.59
CA LYS A 102 3.90 31.66 43.83
C LYS A 102 2.61 31.55 44.66
N SER A 103 2.34 30.42 45.30
CA SER A 103 1.07 30.23 46.02
C SER A 103 1.06 30.95 47.37
N LYS A 104 0.14 31.91 47.52
CA LYS A 104 -0.13 32.59 48.80
C LYS A 104 -0.71 31.61 49.84
N ILE A 105 -1.56 30.66 49.42
CA ILE A 105 -2.20 29.64 50.27
C ILE A 105 -1.14 28.75 50.91
N ILE A 106 -0.18 28.25 50.14
CA ILE A 106 0.88 27.38 50.66
C ILE A 106 1.77 28.13 51.64
N ARG A 107 2.12 29.40 51.38
CA ARG A 107 2.91 30.23 52.32
C ARG A 107 2.15 30.47 53.60
N PHE A 108 0.86 30.76 53.52
CA PHE A 108 0.03 30.95 54.70
C PHE A 108 -0.06 29.66 55.53
N ASN A 109 -0.30 28.52 54.92
CA ASN A 109 -0.30 27.23 55.61
C ASN A 109 1.06 26.89 56.26
N GLN A 110 2.18 27.30 55.64
CA GLN A 110 3.51 27.20 56.26
C GLN A 110 3.64 28.04 57.52
N ILE A 111 3.11 29.24 57.53
CA ILE A 111 3.11 30.10 58.69
C ILE A 111 2.26 29.47 59.82
N VAL A 112 1.04 28.98 59.52
CA VAL A 112 0.15 28.33 60.48
C VAL A 112 0.82 27.12 61.14
N ILE A 113 1.42 26.22 60.37
CA ILE A 113 2.10 25.04 60.93
C ILE A 113 3.32 25.42 61.74
N SER A 114 4.07 26.48 61.38
CA SER A 114 5.22 26.97 62.11
C SER A 114 4.79 27.60 63.47
N LEU A 115 3.70 28.39 63.46
CA LEU A 115 3.13 28.95 64.73
C LEU A 115 2.62 27.86 65.69
N PHE A 116 1.99 26.81 65.06
CA PHE A 116 1.52 25.67 65.90
C PHE A 116 2.70 24.89 66.50
N ALA A 117 3.84 24.72 65.76
CA ALA A 117 5.05 24.12 66.33
C ALA A 117 5.58 24.91 67.50
N VAL A 118 5.64 26.24 67.39
CA VAL A 118 6.03 27.14 68.52
C VAL A 118 5.08 27.00 69.68
N PHE A 119 3.76 26.97 69.46
CA PHE A 119 2.74 26.77 70.48
C PHE A 119 2.93 25.43 71.21
N LEU A 120 3.19 24.34 70.49
CA LEU A 120 3.42 23.02 71.09
C LEU A 120 4.73 22.97 71.90
N ILE A 121 5.81 23.65 71.44
CA ILE A 121 7.05 23.76 72.21
C ILE A 121 6.80 24.56 73.51
N TYR A 122 6.06 25.67 73.37
CA TYR A 122 5.68 26.45 74.58
C TYR A 122 4.85 25.62 75.56
N ASN A 123 3.94 24.74 75.11
CA ASN A 123 3.15 23.85 75.91
C ASN A 123 3.99 22.90 76.81
N VAL A 124 5.15 22.45 76.32
CA VAL A 124 6.06 21.55 77.08
C VAL A 124 6.45 22.18 78.39
N PHE A 125 6.54 23.53 78.48
CA PHE A 125 6.94 24.26 79.63
C PHE A 125 5.75 24.83 80.43
N SER A 126 4.68 25.20 79.73
CA SER A 126 3.52 25.92 80.37
C SER A 126 2.38 25.00 80.72
N GLY A 127 2.26 23.83 80.08
CA GLY A 127 1.11 22.93 80.25
C GLY A 127 -0.23 23.52 79.78
N ILE A 128 -0.23 24.62 79.00
CA ILE A 128 -1.43 25.40 78.65
C ILE A 128 -2.39 24.60 77.74
N SER A 129 -1.88 23.69 76.89
CA SER A 129 -2.71 22.83 76.07
C SER A 129 -3.02 21.51 76.77
N PHE A 130 -2.03 20.86 77.32
CA PHE A 130 -2.16 19.63 78.10
C PHE A 130 -0.97 19.50 79.03
N SER A 131 -1.19 18.79 80.10
CA SER A 131 -0.18 18.49 81.16
C SER A 131 -0.40 17.08 81.70
N PHE A 132 0.52 16.61 82.52
CA PHE A 132 0.36 15.38 83.30
C PHE A 132 0.39 15.72 84.79
N SER A 133 -0.56 15.19 85.56
CA SER A 133 -0.59 15.33 87.01
C SER A 133 0.60 14.62 87.67
N GLU A 134 0.86 14.84 88.96
CA GLU A 134 1.88 14.11 89.72
C GLU A 134 1.65 12.58 89.70
N LYS A 135 0.38 12.17 89.56
CA LYS A 135 -0.01 10.77 89.43
C LYS A 135 0.10 10.24 88.00
N GLY A 136 0.60 11.05 87.03
CA GLY A 136 0.76 10.68 85.58
C GLY A 136 -0.55 10.73 84.77
N GLU A 137 -1.64 11.28 85.32
CA GLU A 137 -2.90 11.40 84.63
C GLU A 137 -2.84 12.54 83.60
N TYR A 138 -3.37 12.30 82.39
CA TYR A 138 -3.47 13.29 81.29
C TYR A 138 -4.54 14.33 81.63
N VAL A 139 -4.14 15.61 81.72
CA VAL A 139 -5.02 16.73 82.01
C VAL A 139 -5.09 17.67 80.79
N LYS A 140 -6.33 17.94 80.35
CA LYS A 140 -6.57 18.92 79.28
C LYS A 140 -6.43 20.33 79.82
N GLY A 141 -5.54 21.12 79.25
CA GLY A 141 -5.37 22.53 79.60
C GLY A 141 -6.40 23.44 78.88
N PRO A 142 -6.48 24.72 79.27
CA PRO A 142 -7.44 25.67 78.67
C PRO A 142 -7.29 25.92 77.18
N ALA A 143 -6.10 25.74 76.63
CA ALA A 143 -5.85 25.91 75.23
C ALA A 143 -5.82 24.56 74.45
N HIS A 144 -6.33 23.47 75.02
CA HIS A 144 -6.33 22.14 74.35
C HIS A 144 -7.09 22.14 73.07
N ALA A 145 -8.13 22.95 72.87
CA ALA A 145 -8.89 23.10 71.62
C ALA A 145 -8.04 23.55 70.46
N ALA A 146 -6.92 24.26 70.71
CA ALA A 146 -6.02 24.71 69.62
C ALA A 146 -5.45 23.56 68.77
N VAL A 147 -5.25 22.37 69.34
CA VAL A 147 -4.79 21.16 68.68
C VAL A 147 -5.81 20.72 67.62
N TYR A 148 -7.06 20.59 68.07
CA TYR A 148 -8.15 20.16 67.13
C TYR A 148 -8.49 21.24 66.10
N ILE A 149 -8.46 22.50 66.45
CA ILE A 149 -8.69 23.63 65.57
C ILE A 149 -7.64 23.61 64.46
N THR A 150 -6.35 23.40 64.78
CA THR A 150 -5.27 23.37 63.74
C THR A 150 -5.39 22.16 62.85
N ALA A 151 -5.68 20.99 63.41
CA ALA A 151 -5.89 19.78 62.56
C ALA A 151 -7.09 19.96 61.61
N SER A 152 -8.23 20.44 62.17
CA SER A 152 -9.44 20.70 61.40
C SER A 152 -9.24 21.78 60.27
N TYR A 153 -8.46 22.82 60.60
CA TYR A 153 -8.11 23.86 59.60
C TYR A 153 -7.44 23.28 58.34
N PHE A 154 -6.46 22.40 58.50
CA PHE A 154 -5.78 21.82 57.34
C PHE A 154 -6.67 20.85 56.57
N VAL A 155 -7.54 20.08 57.23
CA VAL A 155 -8.55 19.23 56.57
C VAL A 155 -9.53 20.10 55.79
N LEU A 156 -9.99 21.21 56.38
CA LEU A 156 -10.87 22.17 55.70
C LEU A 156 -10.19 22.80 54.48
N CYS A 157 -8.93 23.23 54.58
CA CYS A 157 -8.15 23.75 53.46
C CYS A 157 -8.04 22.72 52.34
N SER A 158 -7.74 21.47 52.67
CA SER A 158 -7.67 20.36 51.71
C SER A 158 -9.00 20.17 50.98
N THR A 159 -10.10 20.14 51.72
CA THR A 159 -11.46 19.98 51.23
C THR A 159 -11.87 21.12 50.28
N ILE A 160 -11.60 22.36 50.65
CA ILE A 160 -11.89 23.53 49.81
C ILE A 160 -11.12 23.45 48.50
N ILE A 161 -9.82 23.09 48.53
CA ILE A 161 -9.01 22.93 47.27
C ILE A 161 -9.67 21.91 46.36
N VAL A 162 -10.14 20.79 46.87
CA VAL A 162 -10.79 19.74 46.08
C VAL A 162 -12.13 20.21 45.54
N ILE A 163 -13.01 20.75 46.38
CA ILE A 163 -14.37 21.19 45.98
C ILE A 163 -14.29 22.29 44.92
N CYS A 164 -13.44 23.30 45.10
CA CYS A 164 -13.28 24.38 44.13
C CYS A 164 -12.72 23.94 42.79
N ASN A 165 -12.13 22.75 42.69
CA ASN A 165 -11.49 22.24 41.48
C ASN A 165 -12.00 20.86 41.06
N LEU A 166 -13.20 20.47 41.45
CA LEU A 166 -13.77 19.13 41.14
C LEU A 166 -13.68 18.75 39.65
N ARG A 167 -13.81 19.70 38.74
CA ARG A 167 -13.73 19.46 37.28
C ARG A 167 -12.35 18.98 36.80
N LYS A 168 -11.28 19.21 37.59
CA LYS A 168 -9.91 18.76 37.26
C LYS A 168 -9.61 17.34 37.70
N PHE A 169 -10.48 16.74 38.47
CA PHE A 169 -10.35 15.38 38.96
C PHE A 169 -11.24 14.43 38.14
N GLN A 170 -10.77 13.23 37.89
CA GLN A 170 -11.59 12.17 37.31
C GLN A 170 -12.68 11.71 38.27
N ILE A 171 -13.72 11.06 37.76
CA ILE A 171 -14.89 10.69 38.56
C ILE A 171 -14.49 9.81 39.76
N TRP A 172 -13.62 8.83 39.57
CA TRP A 172 -13.14 7.94 40.65
C TRP A 172 -12.31 8.67 41.69
N GLN A 173 -11.51 9.67 41.29
CA GLN A 173 -10.74 10.51 42.17
C GLN A 173 -11.64 11.43 43.01
N ARG A 174 -12.72 11.97 42.40
CA ARG A 174 -13.72 12.77 43.14
C ARG A 174 -14.37 11.93 44.22
N ILE A 175 -14.76 10.69 43.89
CA ILE A 175 -15.36 9.74 44.84
C ILE A 175 -14.39 9.46 46.00
N ALA A 176 -13.12 9.09 45.66
CA ALA A 176 -12.12 8.77 46.69
C ALA A 176 -11.80 9.94 47.63
N LEU A 177 -11.65 11.15 47.05
CA LEU A 177 -11.42 12.37 47.84
C LEU A 177 -12.61 12.73 48.72
N SER A 178 -13.85 12.52 48.26
CA SER A 178 -15.07 12.73 49.04
C SER A 178 -15.15 11.72 50.18
N PHE A 179 -14.87 10.45 49.95
CA PHE A 179 -14.80 9.44 50.98
C PHE A 179 -13.68 9.71 51.99
N PHE A 180 -12.51 10.20 51.55
CA PHE A 180 -11.43 10.60 52.43
C PHE A 180 -11.89 11.67 53.42
N VAL A 181 -12.53 12.74 52.93
CA VAL A 181 -13.07 13.83 53.79
C VAL A 181 -14.12 13.28 54.74
N LEU A 182 -15.03 12.43 54.23
CA LEU A 182 -16.07 11.80 55.07
C LEU A 182 -15.44 10.94 56.17
N PHE A 183 -14.46 10.10 55.87
CA PHE A 183 -13.75 9.29 56.85
C PHE A 183 -13.04 10.13 57.91
N GLN A 184 -12.40 11.25 57.53
CA GLN A 184 -11.76 12.17 58.44
C GLN A 184 -12.78 12.77 59.45
N ILE A 185 -13.88 13.31 58.93
CA ILE A 185 -14.91 13.94 59.76
C ILE A 185 -15.59 12.90 60.65
N SER A 186 -15.99 11.76 60.08
CA SER A 186 -16.66 10.69 60.85
C SER A 186 -15.76 10.10 61.94
N GLY A 187 -14.44 9.90 61.61
CA GLY A 187 -13.46 9.42 62.58
C GLY A 187 -13.33 10.35 63.78
N ILE A 188 -13.24 11.67 63.56
CA ILE A 188 -13.16 12.67 64.61
C ILE A 188 -14.47 12.69 65.42
N VAL A 189 -15.64 12.75 64.83
CA VAL A 189 -16.95 12.80 65.49
C VAL A 189 -17.21 11.52 66.27
N LEU A 190 -16.99 10.35 65.67
CA LEU A 190 -17.18 9.07 66.39
C LEU A 190 -16.28 8.96 67.59
N GLN A 191 -15.02 9.35 67.48
CA GLN A 191 -14.09 9.35 68.61
C GLN A 191 -14.50 10.36 69.70
N MET A 192 -14.92 11.57 69.35
CA MET A 192 -15.25 12.60 70.33
C MET A 192 -16.58 12.35 71.05
N VAL A 193 -17.60 11.83 70.33
CA VAL A 193 -18.98 11.77 70.88
C VAL A 193 -19.35 10.38 71.39
N PHE A 194 -18.96 9.32 70.62
CA PHE A 194 -19.46 7.97 70.90
C PHE A 194 -18.43 7.05 71.58
N PHE A 195 -17.14 7.23 71.25
CA PHE A 195 -16.08 6.30 71.60
C PHE A 195 -14.83 7.05 72.13
N PRO A 196 -14.90 7.81 73.19
CA PRO A 196 -13.78 8.63 73.69
C PRO A 196 -12.53 7.82 74.05
N ASP A 197 -12.71 6.55 74.37
CA ASP A 197 -11.64 5.62 74.80
C ASP A 197 -11.07 4.82 73.62
N VAL A 198 -11.57 5.06 72.39
CA VAL A 198 -11.15 4.37 71.18
C VAL A 198 -10.49 5.39 70.26
N LEU A 199 -9.23 5.13 69.88
CA LEU A 199 -8.47 5.96 68.96
C LEU A 199 -8.83 5.58 67.55
N LEU A 200 -9.74 6.32 66.87
CA LEU A 200 -10.32 5.96 65.55
C LEU A 200 -9.90 6.89 64.42
N ALA A 201 -9.54 8.13 64.77
CA ALA A 201 -9.32 9.17 63.72
C ALA A 201 -8.15 8.88 62.81
N LEU A 202 -7.05 8.34 63.29
CA LEU A 202 -5.91 8.00 62.42
C LEU A 202 -6.14 6.73 61.58
N PHE A 203 -6.91 5.77 62.10
CA PHE A 203 -7.33 4.60 61.32
C PHE A 203 -8.17 5.04 60.13
N MET A 204 -9.14 5.92 60.31
CA MET A 204 -9.95 6.50 59.24
C MET A 204 -9.10 7.31 58.23
N SER A 205 -8.06 8.00 58.74
CA SER A 205 -7.08 8.70 57.87
C SER A 205 -6.31 7.73 56.99
N ALA A 206 -5.85 6.61 57.53
CA ALA A 206 -5.13 5.59 56.81
C ALA A 206 -5.99 4.95 55.68
N LEU A 207 -7.26 4.63 56.01
CA LEU A 207 -8.23 4.15 55.03
C LEU A 207 -8.45 5.14 53.87
N GLY A 208 -8.57 6.45 54.23
CA GLY A 208 -8.75 7.50 53.23
C GLY A 208 -7.54 7.65 52.31
N VAL A 209 -6.32 7.59 52.86
CA VAL A 209 -5.09 7.61 52.04
C VAL A 209 -5.02 6.38 51.11
N MET A 210 -5.46 5.21 51.60
CA MET A 210 -5.56 4.00 50.77
C MET A 210 -6.51 4.20 49.58
N MET A 211 -7.69 4.79 49.82
CA MET A 211 -8.63 5.06 48.71
C MET A 211 -8.05 6.02 47.66
N ILE A 212 -7.32 7.05 48.11
CA ILE A 212 -6.64 7.95 47.17
C ILE A 212 -5.61 7.18 46.32
N LEU A 213 -4.83 6.29 46.94
CA LEU A 213 -3.84 5.48 46.26
C LEU A 213 -4.44 4.64 45.11
N PHE A 214 -5.56 3.95 45.37
CA PHE A 214 -6.21 3.10 44.38
C PHE A 214 -6.85 3.88 43.24
N THR A 215 -7.09 5.16 43.38
CA THR A 215 -7.65 6.03 42.35
C THR A 215 -6.61 6.90 41.66
N MET A 216 -5.37 6.87 42.11
CA MET A 216 -4.26 7.56 41.43
C MET A 216 -3.96 6.88 40.12
N GLU A 217 -3.88 7.69 39.05
CA GLU A 217 -3.30 7.23 37.79
C GLU A 217 -1.82 6.93 37.96
N THR A 218 -1.41 5.72 37.58
CA THR A 218 0.01 5.40 37.55
C THR A 218 0.70 6.27 36.48
N PRO A 219 1.92 6.75 36.73
CA PRO A 219 2.69 7.48 35.73
C PRO A 219 2.86 6.70 34.42
N ASP A 220 2.89 5.37 34.47
CA ASP A 220 2.97 4.50 33.32
C ASP A 220 1.66 4.50 32.52
N TYR A 221 0.51 4.57 33.18
CA TYR A 221 -0.77 4.72 32.52
C TYR A 221 -0.88 6.06 31.77
N GLN A 222 -0.48 7.18 32.41
CA GLN A 222 -0.46 8.48 31.75
C GLN A 222 0.48 8.50 30.53
N LYS A 223 1.66 7.89 30.68
CA LYS A 223 2.61 7.75 29.57
C LYS A 223 2.04 6.91 28.45
N LEU A 224 1.36 5.81 28.79
CA LEU A 224 0.69 4.94 27.81
C LEU A 224 -0.41 5.70 27.06
N VAL A 225 -1.26 6.46 27.75
CA VAL A 225 -2.33 7.25 27.12
C VAL A 225 -1.74 8.27 26.15
N ILE A 226 -0.70 9.02 26.56
CA ILE A 226 -0.03 9.99 25.68
C ILE A 226 0.55 9.30 24.44
N THR A 227 1.22 8.16 24.63
CA THR A 227 1.81 7.39 23.52
C THR A 227 0.75 6.86 22.55
N ILE A 228 -0.40 6.41 23.06
CA ILE A 228 -1.53 5.97 22.24
C ILE A 228 -2.09 7.15 21.41
N ASP A 229 -2.24 8.32 22.02
CA ASP A 229 -2.73 9.50 21.32
C ASP A 229 -1.76 9.96 20.20
N GLU A 230 -0.44 9.97 20.49
CA GLU A 230 0.60 10.29 19.49
C GLU A 230 0.62 9.25 18.37
N LEU A 231 0.50 7.96 18.70
CA LEU A 231 0.46 6.89 17.71
C LEU A 231 -0.78 6.98 16.82
N SER A 232 -1.93 7.30 17.42
CA SER A 232 -3.18 7.45 16.68
C SER A 232 -3.15 8.64 15.74
N ALA A 233 -2.57 9.77 16.17
CA ALA A 233 -2.36 10.95 15.34
C ALA A 233 -1.40 10.66 14.18
N THR A 234 -0.28 10.00 14.46
CA THR A 234 0.71 9.62 13.45
C THR A 234 0.11 8.64 12.43
N LYS A 235 -0.65 7.65 12.90
CA LYS A 235 -1.37 6.71 12.02
C LYS A 235 -2.33 7.43 11.09
N LYS A 236 -3.10 8.40 11.59
CA LYS A 236 -4.04 9.18 10.78
C LYS A 236 -3.32 9.98 9.69
N ILE A 237 -2.22 10.65 10.04
CA ILE A 237 -1.39 11.41 9.07
C ILE A 237 -0.83 10.46 7.99
N ALA A 238 -0.33 9.29 8.39
CA ALA A 238 0.19 8.30 7.44
C ALA A 238 -0.91 7.76 6.50
N GLU A 239 -2.11 7.56 7.01
CA GLU A 239 -3.27 7.10 6.23
C GLU A 239 -3.74 8.16 5.23
N GLU A 240 -3.82 9.43 5.65
CA GLU A 240 -4.12 10.56 4.77
C GLU A 240 -3.05 10.73 3.67
N ALA A 241 -1.77 10.66 4.03
CA ALA A 241 -0.67 10.72 3.05
C ALA A 241 -0.72 9.56 2.05
N LYS A 242 -1.06 8.34 2.51
CA LYS A 242 -1.25 7.17 1.64
C LYS A 242 -2.40 7.38 0.63
N VAL A 243 -3.54 7.92 1.08
CA VAL A 243 -4.69 8.20 0.21
C VAL A 243 -4.32 9.24 -0.86
N ILE A 244 -3.65 10.32 -0.47
CA ILE A 244 -3.20 11.37 -1.41
C ILE A 244 -2.21 10.78 -2.43
N ALA A 245 -1.24 9.99 -2.00
CA ALA A 245 -0.27 9.34 -2.89
C ALA A 245 -0.97 8.37 -3.86
N GLN A 246 -1.95 7.60 -3.39
CA GLN A 246 -2.73 6.72 -4.25
C GLN A 246 -3.58 7.47 -5.28
N GLN A 247 -4.21 8.59 -4.88
CA GLN A 247 -4.97 9.43 -5.81
C GLN A 247 -4.06 10.08 -6.86
N ALA A 248 -2.91 10.59 -6.46
CA ALA A 248 -1.92 11.15 -7.39
C ALA A 248 -1.42 10.10 -8.40
N ASN A 249 -1.16 8.87 -7.93
CA ASN A 249 -0.71 7.78 -8.81
C ASN A 249 -1.81 7.31 -9.78
N ARG A 250 -3.07 7.28 -9.34
CA ARG A 250 -4.22 7.00 -10.23
C ARG A 250 -4.37 8.10 -11.28
N ALA A 251 -4.36 9.36 -10.87
CA ALA A 251 -4.47 10.48 -11.81
C ALA A 251 -3.33 10.49 -12.83
N LYS A 252 -2.08 10.20 -12.42
CA LYS A 252 -0.93 10.02 -13.32
C LYS A 252 -1.17 8.92 -14.34
N SER A 253 -1.66 7.75 -13.89
CA SER A 253 -1.92 6.61 -14.78
C SER A 253 -3.05 6.89 -15.77
N ASP A 254 -4.13 7.49 -15.32
CA ASP A 254 -5.29 7.81 -16.17
C ASP A 254 -4.93 8.93 -17.19
N PHE A 255 -4.14 9.91 -16.76
CA PHE A 255 -3.60 10.93 -17.67
C PHE A 255 -2.73 10.32 -18.77
N LEU A 256 -1.78 9.43 -18.41
CA LEU A 256 -0.91 8.77 -19.40
C LEU A 256 -1.71 7.86 -20.36
N ALA A 257 -2.73 7.16 -19.87
CA ALA A 257 -3.60 6.34 -20.71
C ALA A 257 -4.38 7.18 -21.73
N ASN A 258 -4.97 8.28 -21.29
CA ASN A 258 -5.69 9.20 -22.18
C ASN A 258 -4.74 9.86 -23.19
N MET A 259 -3.59 10.36 -22.73
CA MET A 259 -2.58 10.97 -23.61
C MET A 259 -2.08 10.01 -24.67
N SER A 260 -1.88 8.73 -24.31
CA SER A 260 -1.48 7.73 -25.32
C SER A 260 -2.54 7.56 -26.42
N HIS A 261 -3.81 7.54 -26.05
CA HIS A 261 -4.87 7.42 -27.05
C HIS A 261 -4.91 8.65 -27.96
N GLU A 262 -4.83 9.84 -27.36
CA GLU A 262 -4.81 11.12 -28.08
C GLU A 262 -3.59 11.29 -29.02
N ILE A 263 -2.43 10.71 -28.65
CA ILE A 263 -1.23 10.74 -29.48
C ILE A 263 -1.25 9.62 -30.54
N ARG A 264 -1.77 8.45 -30.20
CA ARG A 264 -1.83 7.29 -31.13
C ARG A 264 -2.69 7.58 -32.36
N THR A 265 -3.83 8.24 -32.17
CA THR A 265 -4.77 8.54 -33.27
C THR A 265 -4.12 9.35 -34.40
N PRO A 266 -3.51 10.54 -34.19
CA PRO A 266 -2.87 11.29 -35.24
C PRO A 266 -1.64 10.59 -35.83
N ILE A 267 -0.86 9.84 -35.02
CA ILE A 267 0.29 9.09 -35.54
C ILE A 267 -0.16 7.97 -36.48
N ASN A 268 -1.22 7.24 -36.14
CA ASN A 268 -1.77 6.20 -36.97
C ASN A 268 -2.29 6.78 -38.30
N ALA A 269 -2.87 7.99 -38.29
CA ALA A 269 -3.28 8.67 -39.52
C ALA A 269 -2.07 9.03 -40.38
N VAL A 270 -0.98 9.54 -39.80
CA VAL A 270 0.26 9.83 -40.52
C VAL A 270 0.84 8.57 -41.12
N LEU A 271 0.95 7.48 -40.35
CA LEU A 271 1.45 6.19 -40.83
C LEU A 271 0.55 5.58 -41.94
N GLY A 272 -0.77 5.75 -41.81
CA GLY A 272 -1.70 5.30 -42.86
C GLY A 272 -1.54 6.04 -44.18
N MET A 273 -1.38 7.38 -44.11
CA MET A 273 -1.07 8.17 -45.34
C MET A 273 0.29 7.84 -45.91
N ASP A 274 1.28 7.63 -45.06
CA ASP A 274 2.62 7.24 -45.46
C ASP A 274 2.63 5.89 -46.19
N GLU A 275 1.85 4.91 -45.72
CA GLU A 275 1.67 3.61 -46.39
C GLU A 275 1.05 3.79 -47.78
N MET A 276 0.14 4.76 -47.95
CA MET A 276 -0.41 5.08 -49.30
C MET A 276 0.65 5.67 -50.21
N ILE A 277 1.50 6.58 -49.69
CA ILE A 277 2.62 7.15 -50.45
C ILE A 277 3.58 6.02 -50.91
N LEU A 278 3.94 5.12 -50.01
CA LEU A 278 4.81 3.97 -50.30
C LEU A 278 4.22 3.05 -51.35
N ARG A 279 2.90 2.95 -51.50
CA ARG A 279 2.21 2.11 -52.49
C ARG A 279 1.96 2.81 -53.82
N GLU A 280 1.77 4.12 -53.80
CA GLU A 280 1.37 4.86 -55.00
C GLU A 280 2.54 5.59 -55.71
N SER A 281 3.61 5.91 -54.98
CA SER A 281 4.77 6.60 -55.55
C SER A 281 5.78 5.60 -56.16
N ASN A 282 6.33 5.98 -57.30
CA ASN A 282 7.45 5.31 -57.95
C ASN A 282 8.74 6.16 -57.88
N ASP A 283 8.67 7.35 -57.28
CA ASP A 283 9.83 8.22 -57.15
C ASP A 283 10.73 7.75 -56.00
N PRO A 284 12.00 7.43 -56.24
CA PRO A 284 12.91 6.91 -55.22
C PRO A 284 13.10 7.86 -54.04
N HIS A 285 13.11 9.18 -54.25
CA HIS A 285 13.27 10.15 -53.17
C HIS A 285 12.01 10.25 -52.31
N ILE A 286 10.82 10.17 -52.91
CA ILE A 286 9.55 10.16 -52.17
C ILE A 286 9.46 8.88 -51.33
N LEU A 287 9.86 7.73 -51.90
CA LEU A 287 9.89 6.45 -51.21
C LEU A 287 10.87 6.45 -50.01
N GLU A 288 12.02 7.10 -50.16
CA GLU A 288 12.98 7.27 -49.09
C GLU A 288 12.40 8.14 -47.97
N TYR A 289 11.78 9.29 -48.28
CA TYR A 289 11.14 10.16 -47.29
C TYR A 289 10.00 9.44 -46.58
N ALA A 290 9.17 8.74 -47.31
CA ALA A 290 8.07 7.95 -46.73
C ALA A 290 8.60 6.84 -45.83
N SER A 291 9.65 6.11 -46.23
CA SER A 291 10.28 5.11 -45.35
C SER A 291 10.79 5.71 -44.02
N ASN A 292 11.40 6.90 -44.07
CA ASN A 292 11.89 7.61 -42.89
C ASN A 292 10.72 8.08 -41.99
N ILE A 293 9.61 8.53 -42.58
CA ILE A 293 8.38 8.89 -41.83
C ILE A 293 7.83 7.65 -41.15
N LYS A 294 7.72 6.52 -41.86
CA LYS A 294 7.24 5.25 -41.29
C LYS A 294 8.08 4.77 -40.13
N GLN A 295 9.40 4.83 -40.26
CA GLN A 295 10.34 4.46 -39.20
C GLN A 295 10.17 5.34 -37.98
N SER A 296 10.14 6.67 -38.16
CA SER A 296 10.01 7.64 -37.07
C SER A 296 8.66 7.52 -36.38
N GLY A 297 7.55 7.38 -37.12
CA GLY A 297 6.21 7.20 -36.57
C GLY A 297 6.07 5.90 -35.78
N SER A 298 6.63 4.81 -36.29
CA SER A 298 6.63 3.51 -35.63
C SER A 298 7.46 3.54 -34.34
N MET A 299 8.59 4.25 -34.34
CA MET A 299 9.41 4.46 -33.14
C MET A 299 8.66 5.26 -32.08
N LEU A 300 7.96 6.31 -32.47
CA LEU A 300 7.17 7.12 -31.53
C LEU A 300 6.03 6.32 -30.91
N LEU A 301 5.34 5.48 -31.67
CA LEU A 301 4.32 4.56 -31.13
C LEU A 301 4.91 3.55 -30.14
N SER A 302 6.09 3.00 -30.43
CA SER A 302 6.79 2.09 -29.50
C SER A 302 7.12 2.80 -28.19
N LEU A 303 7.64 4.04 -28.27
CA LEU A 303 7.94 4.89 -27.09
C LEU A 303 6.72 5.10 -26.20
N ILE A 304 5.59 5.47 -26.82
CA ILE A 304 4.34 5.71 -26.08
C ILE A 304 3.85 4.43 -25.42
N ASN A 305 3.93 3.30 -26.12
CA ASN A 305 3.54 2.01 -25.54
C ASN A 305 4.47 1.61 -24.38
N ASP A 306 5.78 1.84 -24.47
CA ASP A 306 6.74 1.61 -23.40
C ASP A 306 6.41 2.44 -22.15
N ILE A 307 6.07 3.73 -22.33
CA ILE A 307 5.68 4.62 -21.24
C ILE A 307 4.37 4.15 -20.58
N LEU A 308 3.41 3.69 -21.37
CA LEU A 308 2.16 3.14 -20.86
C LEU A 308 2.36 1.85 -20.08
N ASP A 309 3.13 0.91 -20.65
CA ASP A 309 3.43 -0.35 -19.98
C ASP A 309 4.15 -0.10 -18.66
N PHE A 310 5.14 0.82 -18.65
CA PHE A 310 5.81 1.26 -17.43
C PHE A 310 4.82 1.82 -16.39
N SER A 311 3.90 2.70 -16.82
CA SER A 311 2.89 3.29 -15.91
C SER A 311 1.89 2.26 -15.37
N LYS A 312 1.45 1.30 -16.21
CA LYS A 312 0.56 0.21 -15.79
C LYS A 312 1.23 -0.71 -14.77
N ILE A 313 2.52 -1.03 -14.98
CA ILE A 313 3.29 -1.86 -14.05
C ILE A 313 3.48 -1.10 -12.72
N GLU A 314 3.88 0.18 -12.77
CA GLU A 314 4.12 1.02 -11.58
C GLU A 314 2.85 1.17 -10.73
N SER A 315 1.68 1.27 -11.37
CA SER A 315 0.39 1.40 -10.67
C SER A 315 -0.23 0.06 -10.26
N GLY A 316 0.41 -1.09 -10.57
CA GLY A 316 -0.12 -2.42 -10.31
C GLY A 316 -1.38 -2.77 -11.11
N LYS A 317 -1.61 -2.07 -12.24
CA LYS A 317 -2.76 -2.29 -13.14
C LYS A 317 -2.42 -3.23 -14.32
N MET A 318 -1.20 -3.77 -14.37
CA MET A 318 -0.82 -4.72 -15.41
C MET A 318 -1.11 -6.14 -14.96
N ASP A 319 -2.01 -6.78 -15.68
CA ASP A 319 -2.37 -8.18 -15.44
C ASP A 319 -1.55 -9.09 -16.35
N VAL A 320 -1.20 -10.26 -15.83
CA VAL A 320 -0.65 -11.39 -16.59
C VAL A 320 -1.84 -12.25 -17.01
N VAL A 321 -2.02 -12.43 -18.33
CA VAL A 321 -3.15 -13.17 -18.90
C VAL A 321 -2.61 -14.46 -19.54
N PRO A 322 -2.61 -15.59 -18.84
CA PRO A 322 -2.14 -16.85 -19.38
C PRO A 322 -3.13 -17.40 -20.40
N VAL A 323 -2.60 -17.89 -21.51
CA VAL A 323 -3.32 -18.55 -22.62
C VAL A 323 -2.53 -19.75 -23.09
N ASP A 324 -3.20 -20.68 -23.77
CA ASP A 324 -2.53 -21.80 -24.43
C ASP A 324 -1.80 -21.31 -25.68
N TYR A 325 -0.51 -21.60 -25.81
CA TYR A 325 0.29 -21.14 -26.93
C TYR A 325 1.30 -22.18 -27.40
N ASP A 326 1.72 -22.04 -28.68
CA ASP A 326 2.77 -22.82 -29.33
C ASP A 326 4.09 -22.07 -29.21
N LEU A 327 5.05 -22.65 -28.48
CA LEU A 327 6.38 -22.06 -28.27
C LEU A 327 7.17 -21.95 -29.57
N GLY A 328 7.02 -22.93 -30.48
CA GLY A 328 7.71 -22.93 -31.78
C GLY A 328 7.25 -21.76 -32.68
N ILE A 329 5.94 -21.49 -32.70
CA ILE A 329 5.38 -20.32 -33.40
C ILE A 329 5.87 -19.03 -32.78
N LEU A 330 5.81 -18.92 -31.42
CA LEU A 330 6.27 -17.73 -30.72
C LEU A 330 7.73 -17.39 -31.02
N LEU A 331 8.62 -18.39 -30.97
CA LEU A 331 10.06 -18.20 -31.25
C LEU A 331 10.32 -17.88 -32.75
N GLY A 332 9.65 -18.60 -33.66
CA GLY A 332 9.77 -18.37 -35.10
C GLY A 332 9.35 -16.96 -35.49
N ASP A 333 8.16 -16.52 -35.03
CA ASP A 333 7.66 -15.15 -35.27
C ASP A 333 8.61 -14.09 -34.70
N THR A 334 9.18 -14.35 -33.52
CA THR A 334 10.10 -13.40 -32.86
C THR A 334 11.39 -13.27 -33.66
N ILE A 335 11.95 -14.38 -34.17
CA ILE A 335 13.13 -14.35 -35.04
C ILE A 335 12.84 -13.64 -36.34
N ASP A 336 11.70 -13.93 -36.99
CA ASP A 336 11.33 -13.27 -38.24
C ASP A 336 11.18 -11.74 -38.10
N MET A 337 10.72 -11.27 -36.95
CA MET A 337 10.63 -9.82 -36.64
C MET A 337 12.00 -9.15 -36.53
N ILE A 338 13.02 -9.88 -36.07
CA ILE A 338 14.37 -9.35 -35.83
C ILE A 338 15.28 -9.54 -37.03
N ARG A 339 15.07 -10.58 -37.85
CA ARG A 339 15.91 -10.96 -39.02
C ARG A 339 16.23 -9.78 -39.95
N PRO A 340 15.28 -8.94 -40.39
CA PRO A 340 15.60 -7.82 -41.31
C PRO A 340 16.59 -6.81 -40.69
N ARG A 341 16.47 -6.57 -39.37
CA ARG A 341 17.39 -5.65 -38.67
C ARG A 341 18.80 -6.22 -38.55
N ALA A 342 18.91 -7.54 -38.36
CA ALA A 342 20.19 -8.21 -38.27
C ALA A 342 20.84 -8.29 -39.66
N GLU A 343 20.09 -8.61 -40.73
CA GLU A 343 20.56 -8.66 -42.12
C GLU A 343 21.09 -7.29 -42.58
N ASN A 344 20.40 -6.19 -42.21
CA ASN A 344 20.88 -4.82 -42.51
C ASN A 344 22.23 -4.49 -41.86
N LYS A 345 22.62 -5.22 -40.82
CA LYS A 345 23.91 -5.12 -40.13
C LYS A 345 24.88 -6.26 -40.47
N ASN A 346 24.52 -7.19 -41.36
CA ASN A 346 25.27 -8.41 -41.69
C ASN A 346 25.54 -9.29 -40.45
N LEU A 347 24.60 -9.31 -39.48
CA LEU A 347 24.70 -10.15 -38.28
C LEU A 347 24.05 -11.51 -38.53
N GLN A 348 24.68 -12.57 -38.00
CA GLN A 348 24.08 -13.90 -37.99
C GLN A 348 23.14 -14.05 -36.80
N ILE A 349 21.92 -14.57 -37.01
CA ILE A 349 21.02 -14.97 -35.96
C ILE A 349 20.95 -16.49 -35.89
N GLU A 350 21.25 -17.05 -34.74
CA GLU A 350 21.18 -18.47 -34.46
C GLU A 350 20.06 -18.74 -33.45
N LEU A 351 19.23 -19.76 -33.69
CA LEU A 351 18.23 -20.26 -32.77
C LEU A 351 18.60 -21.68 -32.35
N ASN A 352 18.92 -21.87 -31.07
CA ASN A 352 19.28 -23.15 -30.49
C ASN A 352 18.16 -23.59 -29.52
N ILE A 353 17.55 -24.74 -29.81
CA ILE A 353 16.54 -25.33 -28.94
C ILE A 353 17.05 -26.69 -28.48
N GLU A 354 17.08 -26.85 -27.16
CA GLU A 354 17.48 -28.14 -26.59
C GLU A 354 16.38 -29.19 -26.78
N SER A 355 16.82 -30.42 -27.06
CA SER A 355 15.95 -31.60 -27.22
C SER A 355 15.07 -31.78 -25.95
N GLY A 356 13.78 -32.03 -26.15
CA GLY A 356 12.82 -32.19 -25.05
C GLY A 356 12.13 -30.90 -24.60
N THR A 357 12.35 -29.78 -25.28
CA THR A 357 11.59 -28.54 -25.04
C THR A 357 10.14 -28.71 -25.51
N PRO A 358 9.11 -28.49 -24.69
CA PRO A 358 7.71 -28.71 -25.06
C PRO A 358 7.22 -27.70 -26.11
N VAL A 359 6.26 -28.16 -26.92
CA VAL A 359 5.61 -27.33 -27.96
C VAL A 359 4.51 -26.49 -27.35
N HIS A 360 3.56 -27.10 -26.63
CA HIS A 360 2.35 -26.46 -26.15
C HIS A 360 2.44 -26.14 -24.67
N LEU A 361 2.32 -24.88 -24.36
CA LEU A 361 2.46 -24.32 -23.03
C LEU A 361 1.29 -23.40 -22.69
N HIS A 362 1.03 -23.23 -21.38
CA HIS A 362 0.06 -22.27 -20.87
C HIS A 362 0.77 -21.15 -20.15
N GLY A 363 0.61 -19.91 -20.64
CA GLY A 363 1.27 -18.72 -20.08
C GLY A 363 0.95 -17.46 -20.87
N ASP A 364 1.48 -16.31 -20.46
CA ASP A 364 1.26 -15.04 -21.16
C ASP A 364 2.19 -14.93 -22.38
N GLU A 365 1.73 -15.46 -23.50
CA GLU A 365 2.44 -15.45 -24.78
C GLU A 365 2.89 -14.03 -25.19
N VAL A 366 2.02 -13.03 -24.99
CA VAL A 366 2.29 -11.66 -25.43
C VAL A 366 3.44 -11.05 -24.63
N ARG A 367 3.47 -11.27 -23.33
CA ARG A 367 4.54 -10.77 -22.48
C ARG A 367 5.85 -11.52 -22.70
N ILE A 368 5.80 -12.83 -22.85
CA ILE A 368 6.99 -13.64 -23.20
C ILE A 368 7.59 -13.15 -24.52
N ARG A 369 6.77 -12.97 -25.57
CA ARG A 369 7.18 -12.40 -26.85
C ARG A 369 7.80 -11.01 -26.70
N GLN A 370 7.18 -10.13 -25.90
CA GLN A 370 7.67 -8.77 -25.63
C GLN A 370 9.06 -8.79 -24.97
N ILE A 371 9.24 -9.65 -23.96
CA ILE A 371 10.51 -9.84 -23.25
C ILE A 371 11.61 -10.28 -24.22
N ILE A 372 11.38 -11.37 -24.96
CA ILE A 372 12.38 -11.94 -25.87
C ILE A 372 12.71 -10.95 -27.00
N THR A 373 11.70 -10.32 -27.61
CA THR A 373 11.89 -9.32 -28.66
C THR A 373 12.72 -8.14 -28.19
N ASN A 374 12.47 -7.66 -26.97
CA ASN A 374 13.21 -6.53 -26.40
C ASN A 374 14.69 -6.88 -26.17
N ILE A 375 14.98 -8.07 -25.62
CA ILE A 375 16.35 -8.52 -25.41
C ILE A 375 17.07 -8.74 -26.75
N LEU A 376 16.42 -9.39 -27.73
CA LEU A 376 16.99 -9.60 -29.09
C LEU A 376 17.24 -8.27 -29.81
N THR A 377 16.32 -7.32 -29.72
CA THR A 377 16.49 -5.98 -30.29
C THR A 377 17.71 -5.28 -29.73
N ASN A 378 17.92 -5.37 -28.41
CA ASN A 378 19.12 -4.83 -27.75
C ASN A 378 20.38 -5.57 -28.19
N ALA A 379 20.36 -6.90 -28.29
CA ALA A 379 21.50 -7.69 -28.77
C ALA A 379 21.92 -7.27 -30.16
N VAL A 380 20.98 -7.18 -31.11
CA VAL A 380 21.26 -6.73 -32.50
C VAL A 380 21.72 -5.27 -32.56
N LYS A 381 21.16 -4.44 -31.68
CA LYS A 381 21.49 -3.02 -31.59
C LYS A 381 22.94 -2.78 -31.16
N TYR A 382 23.40 -3.50 -30.15
CA TYR A 382 24.73 -3.34 -29.53
C TYR A 382 25.79 -4.28 -30.08
N THR A 383 25.46 -5.08 -31.09
CA THR A 383 26.42 -5.90 -31.83
C THR A 383 26.74 -5.21 -33.16
N PRO A 384 27.97 -4.71 -33.36
CA PRO A 384 28.38 -4.12 -34.66
C PRO A 384 28.60 -5.19 -35.71
N GLU A 385 29.28 -6.28 -35.37
CA GLU A 385 29.64 -7.41 -36.24
C GLU A 385 29.61 -8.72 -35.41
N GLY A 386 29.33 -9.84 -36.07
CA GLY A 386 29.32 -11.17 -35.47
C GLY A 386 27.93 -11.81 -35.44
N LYS A 387 27.51 -12.31 -34.25
CA LYS A 387 26.25 -13.08 -34.16
C LYS A 387 25.48 -12.81 -32.90
N VAL A 388 24.17 -13.11 -32.96
CA VAL A 388 23.23 -13.16 -31.83
C VAL A 388 22.63 -14.54 -31.78
N THR A 389 22.71 -15.18 -30.61
CA THR A 389 22.22 -16.55 -30.42
C THR A 389 21.09 -16.54 -29.39
N LEU A 390 19.91 -17.00 -29.79
CA LEU A 390 18.78 -17.26 -28.87
C LEU A 390 18.82 -18.74 -28.50
N THR A 391 18.98 -19.05 -27.22
CA THR A 391 18.97 -20.43 -26.72
C THR A 391 17.74 -20.63 -25.84
N VAL A 392 17.00 -21.71 -26.10
CA VAL A 392 15.83 -22.09 -25.29
C VAL A 392 15.94 -23.55 -24.87
N SER A 393 15.74 -23.80 -23.59
CA SER A 393 15.65 -25.15 -23.05
C SER A 393 14.56 -25.23 -21.98
N ALA A 394 14.14 -26.45 -21.66
CA ALA A 394 13.14 -26.69 -20.64
C ALA A 394 13.57 -27.82 -19.70
N LYS A 395 13.37 -27.60 -18.40
CA LYS A 395 13.60 -28.60 -17.38
C LYS A 395 12.28 -28.91 -16.67
N LYS A 396 11.92 -30.18 -16.58
CA LYS A 396 10.71 -30.63 -15.87
C LYS A 396 10.87 -30.40 -14.37
N VAL A 397 9.93 -29.62 -13.79
CA VAL A 397 9.88 -29.30 -12.34
C VAL A 397 8.86 -30.21 -11.65
N SER A 398 7.72 -30.45 -12.31
CA SER A 398 6.66 -31.37 -11.85
C SER A 398 6.05 -32.11 -13.02
N GLU A 399 5.00 -32.92 -12.81
CA GLU A 399 4.32 -33.64 -13.89
C GLU A 399 3.76 -32.72 -14.98
N LYS A 400 3.30 -31.52 -14.59
CA LYS A 400 2.66 -30.57 -15.50
C LYS A 400 3.41 -29.23 -15.63
N THR A 401 4.49 -29.04 -14.88
CA THR A 401 5.20 -27.76 -14.87
C THR A 401 6.63 -27.93 -15.37
N VAL A 402 7.02 -27.08 -16.29
CA VAL A 402 8.38 -26.99 -16.82
C VAL A 402 8.96 -25.62 -16.49
N GLN A 403 10.25 -25.57 -16.23
CA GLN A 403 11.01 -24.33 -16.12
C GLN A 403 11.71 -24.11 -17.46
N LEU A 404 11.25 -23.10 -18.20
CA LEU A 404 11.91 -22.61 -19.40
C LEU A 404 13.15 -21.83 -19.01
N TYR A 405 14.26 -22.12 -19.63
CA TYR A 405 15.46 -21.28 -19.69
C TYR A 405 15.51 -20.61 -21.06
N VAL A 406 15.61 -19.28 -21.06
CA VAL A 406 15.75 -18.48 -22.27
C VAL A 406 16.98 -17.60 -22.11
N SER A 407 17.90 -17.67 -23.07
CA SER A 407 19.13 -16.90 -23.10
C SER A 407 19.30 -16.25 -24.48
N VAL A 408 19.66 -14.98 -24.48
CA VAL A 408 20.06 -14.24 -25.68
C VAL A 408 21.50 -13.80 -25.49
N LYS A 409 22.39 -14.44 -26.21
CA LYS A 409 23.83 -14.17 -26.21
C LYS A 409 24.23 -13.39 -27.43
N ASP A 410 24.94 -12.29 -27.28
CA ASP A 410 25.52 -11.47 -28.33
C ASP A 410 27.06 -11.47 -28.27
N THR A 411 27.69 -11.17 -29.41
CA THR A 411 29.13 -10.95 -29.52
C THR A 411 29.45 -9.46 -29.67
N GLY A 412 28.65 -8.60 -29.03
CA GLY A 412 28.74 -7.15 -29.15
C GLY A 412 29.77 -6.50 -28.23
N ILE A 413 29.56 -5.25 -27.98
CA ILE A 413 30.49 -4.41 -27.18
C ILE A 413 30.62 -4.83 -25.72
N GLY A 414 29.72 -5.66 -25.21
CA GLY A 414 29.66 -6.02 -23.79
C GLY A 414 29.36 -4.84 -22.85
N ILE A 415 29.37 -5.12 -21.56
CA ILE A 415 28.98 -4.17 -20.49
C ILE A 415 30.04 -4.20 -19.42
N LYS A 416 30.44 -3.03 -18.93
CA LYS A 416 31.39 -2.93 -17.83
C LYS A 416 30.75 -3.35 -16.52
N GLU A 417 31.50 -3.98 -15.62
CA GLU A 417 31.02 -4.47 -14.34
C GLU A 417 30.35 -3.36 -13.50
N GLU A 418 30.93 -2.15 -13.53
CA GLU A 418 30.41 -0.96 -12.84
C GLU A 418 29.03 -0.49 -13.33
N ASP A 419 28.68 -0.82 -14.59
CA ASP A 419 27.45 -0.41 -15.25
C ASP A 419 26.33 -1.45 -15.14
N ILE A 420 26.65 -2.71 -14.81
CA ILE A 420 25.66 -3.80 -14.71
C ILE A 420 24.58 -3.49 -13.69
N ALA A 421 24.95 -2.93 -12.53
CA ALA A 421 23.99 -2.58 -11.49
C ALA A 421 22.95 -1.50 -11.91
N ARG A 422 23.34 -0.63 -12.87
CA ARG A 422 22.56 0.51 -13.35
C ARG A 422 21.74 0.22 -14.62
N LEU A 423 21.97 -0.94 -15.24
CA LEU A 423 21.29 -1.36 -16.49
C LEU A 423 19.76 -1.41 -16.38
N PHE A 424 19.28 -1.67 -15.20
CA PHE A 424 17.85 -1.87 -14.93
C PHE A 424 17.14 -0.61 -14.41
N ASP A 425 17.90 0.49 -14.24
CA ASP A 425 17.32 1.77 -13.84
C ASP A 425 16.54 2.38 -15.00
N SER A 426 15.32 2.85 -14.73
CA SER A 426 14.45 3.43 -15.73
C SER A 426 15.02 4.76 -16.25
N PHE A 427 14.94 4.98 -17.56
CA PHE A 427 15.43 6.16 -18.26
C PHE A 427 16.96 6.35 -18.23
N GLN A 428 17.74 5.40 -17.73
CA GLN A 428 19.19 5.47 -17.76
C GLN A 428 19.74 4.75 -18.99
N ARG A 429 20.78 5.35 -19.58
CA ARG A 429 21.53 4.77 -20.70
C ARG A 429 22.99 4.70 -20.29
N VAL A 430 23.58 3.52 -20.46
CA VAL A 430 25.00 3.31 -20.17
C VAL A 430 25.84 3.95 -21.29
N ASP A 431 26.85 4.73 -20.92
CA ASP A 431 27.82 5.38 -21.80
C ASP A 431 27.18 6.28 -22.90
N GLU A 432 26.38 7.30 -22.50
CA GLU A 432 25.77 8.28 -23.41
C GLU A 432 26.76 8.98 -24.33
N SER A 433 28.00 9.16 -23.92
CA SER A 433 29.03 9.85 -24.67
C SER A 433 29.52 9.05 -25.90
N ARG A 434 29.52 7.71 -25.82
CA ARG A 434 29.98 6.80 -26.90
C ARG A 434 28.83 6.25 -27.76
N ASN A 435 27.63 6.18 -27.15
CA ASN A 435 26.45 5.58 -27.79
C ASN A 435 25.47 6.65 -28.33
N ARG A 436 25.93 7.88 -28.62
CA ARG A 436 25.07 8.98 -29.13
C ARG A 436 24.30 8.62 -30.40
N ASN A 437 24.86 7.77 -31.25
CA ASN A 437 24.24 7.36 -32.50
C ASN A 437 23.33 6.11 -32.40
N ILE A 438 23.21 5.54 -31.19
CA ILE A 438 22.39 4.35 -30.95
C ILE A 438 21.06 4.80 -30.31
N GLU A 439 19.99 4.83 -31.09
CA GLU A 439 18.65 5.23 -30.63
C GLU A 439 18.08 4.30 -29.56
N GLY A 440 17.40 4.84 -28.54
CA GLY A 440 16.68 4.04 -27.54
C GLY A 440 16.16 4.85 -26.35
N THR A 441 15.07 4.35 -25.77
CA THR A 441 14.29 5.00 -24.69
C THR A 441 14.90 4.86 -23.30
N GLY A 442 15.74 3.85 -23.08
CA GLY A 442 16.21 3.44 -21.75
C GLY A 442 15.14 2.77 -20.90
N LEU A 443 13.95 2.47 -21.46
CA LEU A 443 12.85 1.83 -20.75
C LEU A 443 12.79 0.31 -20.97
N GLY A 444 13.28 -0.19 -22.10
CA GLY A 444 13.09 -1.58 -22.51
C GLY A 444 13.54 -2.60 -21.46
N LEU A 445 14.79 -2.54 -20.99
CA LEU A 445 15.29 -3.50 -19.98
C LEU A 445 14.59 -3.35 -18.64
N SER A 446 14.24 -2.14 -18.22
CA SER A 446 13.48 -1.92 -16.98
C SER A 446 12.05 -2.48 -17.06
N ILE A 447 11.40 -2.38 -18.22
CA ILE A 447 10.10 -3.01 -18.49
C ILE A 447 10.25 -4.54 -18.49
N THR A 448 11.26 -5.08 -19.18
CA THR A 448 11.55 -6.52 -19.21
C THR A 448 11.72 -7.10 -17.82
N MET A 449 12.53 -6.45 -16.98
CA MET A 449 12.75 -6.90 -15.59
C MET A 449 11.45 -6.87 -14.79
N ARG A 450 10.65 -5.82 -14.92
CA ARG A 450 9.36 -5.70 -14.21
C ARG A 450 8.34 -6.73 -14.68
N LEU A 451 8.26 -7.01 -15.98
CA LEU A 451 7.41 -8.07 -16.54
C LEU A 451 7.81 -9.44 -16.00
N LEU A 452 9.09 -9.76 -16.00
CA LEU A 452 9.59 -11.01 -15.43
C LEU A 452 9.27 -11.11 -13.93
N ASN A 453 9.44 -10.03 -13.17
CA ASN A 453 9.06 -10.00 -11.75
C ASN A 453 7.56 -10.25 -11.53
N LEU A 454 6.67 -9.70 -12.37
CA LEU A 454 5.23 -9.97 -12.34
C LEU A 454 4.91 -11.45 -12.64
N MET A 455 5.74 -12.10 -13.46
CA MET A 455 5.63 -13.53 -13.81
C MET A 455 6.41 -14.45 -12.85
N GLY A 456 6.89 -13.93 -11.71
CA GLY A 456 7.62 -14.71 -10.71
C GLY A 456 9.06 -15.05 -11.08
N SER A 457 9.66 -14.34 -12.03
CA SER A 457 11.01 -14.54 -12.56
C SER A 457 11.86 -13.27 -12.45
N ARG A 458 13.12 -13.34 -12.89
CA ARG A 458 14.02 -12.18 -12.96
C ARG A 458 14.94 -12.28 -14.17
N LEU A 459 15.36 -11.12 -14.68
CA LEU A 459 16.37 -11.04 -15.73
C LEU A 459 17.77 -11.06 -15.09
N GLU A 460 18.62 -11.92 -15.60
CA GLU A 460 20.03 -12.04 -15.24
C GLU A 460 20.93 -11.70 -16.41
N VAL A 461 22.13 -11.22 -16.13
CA VAL A 461 23.10 -10.84 -17.17
C VAL A 461 24.50 -11.31 -16.82
N LYS A 462 25.20 -11.86 -17.80
CA LYS A 462 26.63 -12.12 -17.78
C LYS A 462 27.26 -11.37 -18.94
N SER A 463 28.21 -10.51 -18.68
CA SER A 463 28.84 -9.71 -19.75
C SER A 463 30.29 -9.44 -19.45
N THR A 464 31.10 -9.42 -20.51
CA THR A 464 32.48 -9.00 -20.48
C THR A 464 32.65 -7.88 -21.51
N TYR A 465 33.15 -6.73 -21.08
CA TYR A 465 33.35 -5.60 -21.98
C TYR A 465 34.33 -5.96 -23.11
N GLY A 466 33.93 -5.79 -24.35
CA GLY A 466 34.64 -6.17 -25.56
C GLY A 466 34.39 -7.59 -26.08
N GLU A 467 33.64 -8.45 -25.36
CA GLU A 467 33.39 -9.84 -25.78
C GLU A 467 31.90 -10.12 -26.04
N GLY A 468 31.00 -9.31 -25.46
CA GLY A 468 29.57 -9.45 -25.61
C GLY A 468 28.82 -9.65 -24.30
N SER A 469 27.53 -9.93 -24.42
CA SER A 469 26.64 -10.12 -23.29
C SER A 469 25.75 -11.35 -23.45
N ASP A 470 25.33 -11.92 -22.35
CA ASP A 470 24.34 -12.99 -22.25
C ASP A 470 23.26 -12.60 -21.24
N PHE A 471 22.08 -12.28 -21.75
CA PHE A 471 20.90 -11.99 -20.95
C PHE A 471 20.02 -13.24 -20.89
N TYR A 472 19.71 -13.69 -19.67
CA TYR A 472 18.94 -14.92 -19.49
C TYR A 472 17.95 -14.83 -18.35
N PHE A 473 16.90 -15.66 -18.42
CA PHE A 473 15.89 -15.79 -17.38
C PHE A 473 15.35 -17.21 -17.33
N TYR A 474 14.72 -17.54 -16.20
CA TYR A 474 14.00 -18.79 -15.98
C TYR A 474 12.53 -18.48 -15.75
N LEU A 475 11.64 -19.21 -16.45
CA LEU A 475 10.20 -18.99 -16.34
C LEU A 475 9.47 -20.31 -16.16
N GLU A 476 8.67 -20.42 -15.10
CA GLU A 476 7.83 -21.61 -14.92
C GLU A 476 6.57 -21.50 -15.78
N GLN A 477 6.26 -22.59 -16.50
CA GLN A 477 5.11 -22.67 -17.41
C GLN A 477 4.41 -24.01 -17.21
N GLU A 478 3.08 -24.05 -17.37
CA GLU A 478 2.34 -25.30 -17.41
C GLU A 478 2.47 -25.94 -18.81
N GLN A 479 2.85 -27.22 -18.85
CA GLN A 479 2.94 -28.01 -20.07
C GLN A 479 1.58 -28.65 -20.35
N LEU A 480 1.06 -28.48 -21.56
CA LEU A 480 -0.28 -28.95 -21.94
C LEU A 480 -0.29 -30.40 -22.45
N ASP A 481 0.78 -30.81 -23.14
CA ASP A 481 0.95 -32.14 -23.68
C ASP A 481 2.43 -32.57 -23.71
N ASP A 482 2.71 -33.79 -24.19
CA ASP A 482 4.07 -34.33 -24.28
C ASP A 482 4.73 -34.08 -25.65
N GLU A 483 4.15 -33.24 -26.51
CA GLU A 483 4.76 -32.88 -27.80
C GLU A 483 5.98 -31.99 -27.56
N VAL A 484 7.11 -32.36 -28.16
CA VAL A 484 8.38 -31.65 -28.02
C VAL A 484 8.86 -31.08 -29.36
N LEU A 485 9.50 -29.93 -29.29
CA LEU A 485 10.15 -29.30 -30.43
C LEU A 485 11.33 -30.19 -30.87
N GLY A 486 11.37 -30.48 -32.16
CA GLY A 486 12.50 -31.19 -32.78
C GLY A 486 13.71 -30.28 -32.97
N GLU A 487 14.88 -30.89 -33.27
CA GLU A 487 16.13 -30.14 -33.51
C GLU A 487 16.03 -29.11 -34.65
N ASP A 488 15.12 -29.33 -35.63
CA ASP A 488 14.91 -28.46 -36.79
C ASP A 488 13.61 -27.65 -36.65
N ILE A 489 13.67 -26.65 -35.79
CA ILE A 489 12.53 -25.74 -35.57
C ILE A 489 12.17 -24.96 -36.84
N GLN A 490 13.14 -24.70 -37.72
CA GLN A 490 12.88 -23.98 -38.96
C GLN A 490 11.93 -24.77 -39.84
N LYS A 491 12.13 -26.09 -39.96
CA LYS A 491 11.20 -26.98 -40.70
C LYS A 491 9.84 -27.08 -39.97
N TYR A 492 9.83 -27.11 -38.65
CA TYR A 492 8.60 -27.11 -37.86
C TYR A 492 7.80 -25.84 -38.16
N TYR A 493 8.44 -24.69 -38.04
CA TYR A 493 7.86 -23.39 -38.28
C TYR A 493 7.42 -23.18 -39.75
N GLU A 494 8.24 -23.58 -40.72
CA GLU A 494 7.87 -23.55 -42.18
C GLU A 494 6.72 -24.49 -42.49
N LYS A 495 6.67 -25.66 -41.86
CA LYS A 495 5.56 -26.61 -42.01
C LYS A 495 4.26 -26.03 -41.46
N LEU A 496 4.31 -25.33 -40.37
CA LEU A 496 3.15 -24.63 -39.78
C LEU A 496 2.76 -23.41 -40.62
N LYS A 497 3.73 -22.58 -41.03
CA LYS A 497 3.50 -21.46 -41.95
C LYS A 497 2.99 -21.95 -43.33
N GLY A 498 3.50 -23.05 -43.81
CA GLY A 498 2.99 -23.67 -45.08
C GLY A 498 1.55 -24.16 -44.94
N LYS A 499 1.09 -24.53 -43.76
CA LYS A 499 -0.33 -24.80 -43.50
C LYS A 499 -1.17 -23.51 -43.36
N ILE A 500 -0.54 -22.40 -42.98
CA ILE A 500 -1.16 -21.07 -42.77
C ILE A 500 -0.95 -20.18 -44.00
N ASN A 501 0.20 -20.28 -44.69
CA ASN A 501 0.52 -19.54 -45.90
C ASN A 501 -0.16 -20.14 -47.12
N VAL A 502 -1.35 -19.70 -47.34
CA VAL A 502 -1.91 -19.72 -48.66
C VAL A 502 -1.41 -18.47 -49.38
N SER A 503 -0.48 -18.69 -50.35
CA SER A 503 0.03 -17.76 -51.36
C SER A 503 -0.32 -16.26 -51.24
N THR A 504 0.69 -15.44 -51.16
CA THR A 504 0.71 -13.98 -51.42
C THR A 504 0.39 -13.62 -52.89
N GLU A 505 -0.45 -14.41 -53.57
CA GLU A 505 -0.94 -14.00 -54.89
C GLU A 505 -1.96 -12.87 -54.65
N GLN A 506 -1.76 -11.73 -55.31
CA GLN A 506 -2.74 -10.66 -55.38
C GLN A 506 -4.08 -11.27 -55.82
N PHE A 507 -5.08 -11.26 -54.96
CA PHE A 507 -6.40 -11.75 -55.29
C PHE A 507 -7.29 -10.60 -55.75
N TYR A 508 -8.11 -10.86 -56.71
CA TYR A 508 -9.03 -9.90 -57.30
C TYR A 508 -10.47 -10.39 -57.04
N ALA A 509 -11.31 -9.59 -56.36
CA ALA A 509 -12.62 -10.02 -55.93
C ALA A 509 -13.71 -8.95 -56.21
N PRO A 510 -14.07 -8.71 -57.47
CA PRO A 510 -14.99 -7.63 -57.86
C PRO A 510 -16.43 -7.81 -57.33
N ASP A 511 -16.81 -9.05 -57.04
CA ASP A 511 -18.15 -9.36 -56.50
C ASP A 511 -18.21 -9.24 -54.99
N ALA A 512 -17.08 -8.99 -54.30
CA ALA A 512 -17.05 -8.85 -52.86
C ALA A 512 -17.59 -7.50 -52.43
N LYS A 513 -18.64 -7.51 -51.57
CA LYS A 513 -19.21 -6.32 -50.96
C LYS A 513 -18.83 -6.25 -49.49
N ILE A 514 -18.15 -5.19 -49.15
CA ILE A 514 -17.62 -4.96 -47.77
C ILE A 514 -18.18 -3.66 -47.24
N LEU A 515 -18.57 -3.64 -45.96
CA LEU A 515 -18.91 -2.42 -45.24
C LEU A 515 -17.82 -2.18 -44.16
N VAL A 516 -17.31 -0.96 -44.11
CA VAL A 516 -16.36 -0.52 -43.09
C VAL A 516 -16.98 0.56 -42.24
N VAL A 517 -16.98 0.33 -40.94
CA VAL A 517 -17.63 1.22 -39.96
C VAL A 517 -16.56 1.74 -38.99
N ASP A 518 -16.34 3.04 -39.01
CA ASP A 518 -15.37 3.72 -38.15
C ASP A 518 -15.80 5.20 -38.02
N ASP A 519 -15.76 5.77 -36.81
CA ASP A 519 -16.19 7.16 -36.57
C ASP A 519 -15.15 8.18 -37.09
N ASN A 520 -13.98 7.72 -37.46
CA ASN A 520 -12.91 8.56 -38.01
C ASN A 520 -12.77 8.38 -39.53
N GLU A 521 -13.11 9.47 -40.24
CA GLU A 521 -13.02 9.52 -41.72
C GLU A 521 -11.65 9.12 -42.25
N MET A 522 -10.56 9.44 -41.51
CA MET A 522 -9.21 9.11 -41.92
C MET A 522 -8.97 7.57 -41.93
N ASN A 523 -9.47 6.87 -40.89
CA ASN A 523 -9.38 5.42 -40.80
C ASN A 523 -10.11 4.74 -41.96
N LEU A 524 -11.28 5.29 -42.35
CA LEU A 524 -12.03 4.83 -43.50
C LEU A 524 -11.22 5.02 -44.81
N LYS A 525 -10.59 6.17 -45.00
CA LYS A 525 -9.74 6.45 -46.17
C LYS A 525 -8.55 5.51 -46.25
N VAL A 526 -7.87 5.27 -45.12
CA VAL A 526 -6.77 4.29 -45.04
C VAL A 526 -7.25 2.90 -45.42
N PHE A 527 -8.38 2.44 -44.85
CA PHE A 527 -8.91 1.12 -45.19
C PHE A 527 -9.25 0.97 -46.67
N LEU A 528 -9.89 1.97 -47.28
CA LEU A 528 -10.17 2.02 -48.72
C LEU A 528 -8.89 1.97 -49.55
N GLY A 529 -7.86 2.73 -49.17
CA GLY A 529 -6.56 2.75 -49.81
C GLY A 529 -5.87 1.38 -49.84
N LEU A 530 -5.90 0.68 -48.68
CA LEU A 530 -5.30 -0.64 -48.53
C LEU A 530 -5.89 -1.69 -49.47
N LEU A 531 -7.17 -1.58 -49.81
CA LEU A 531 -7.90 -2.54 -50.65
C LEU A 531 -8.17 -2.07 -52.08
N LYS A 532 -7.71 -0.88 -52.47
CA LYS A 532 -7.96 -0.24 -53.79
C LYS A 532 -7.68 -1.17 -54.99
N ASN A 533 -6.62 -1.97 -54.92
CA ASN A 533 -6.18 -2.79 -56.01
C ASN A 533 -6.87 -4.17 -56.15
N HIS A 534 -7.79 -4.47 -55.22
CA HIS A 534 -8.46 -5.78 -55.19
C HIS A 534 -9.81 -5.82 -55.92
N GLY A 535 -10.28 -4.68 -56.47
CA GLY A 535 -11.51 -4.55 -57.25
C GLY A 535 -12.80 -4.70 -56.47
N MET A 536 -12.76 -4.74 -55.14
CA MET A 536 -13.91 -4.94 -54.27
C MET A 536 -14.83 -3.74 -54.22
N GLN A 537 -16.13 -3.97 -53.92
CA GLN A 537 -17.10 -2.93 -53.66
C GLN A 537 -17.08 -2.64 -52.17
N ILE A 538 -16.62 -1.45 -51.76
CA ILE A 538 -16.47 -1.09 -50.39
C ILE A 538 -17.31 0.15 -50.08
N ASP A 539 -18.29 -0.03 -49.18
CA ASP A 539 -19.07 1.06 -48.60
C ASP A 539 -18.53 1.43 -47.23
N THR A 540 -18.78 2.66 -46.79
CA THR A 540 -18.34 3.16 -45.48
C THR A 540 -19.54 3.68 -44.69
N ALA A 541 -19.41 3.62 -43.37
CA ALA A 541 -20.34 4.22 -42.41
C ALA A 541 -19.55 4.86 -41.27
N MET A 542 -19.98 6.04 -40.81
CA MET A 542 -19.30 6.79 -39.74
C MET A 542 -19.90 6.55 -38.38
N SER A 543 -20.89 5.66 -38.23
CA SER A 543 -21.51 5.33 -36.96
C SER A 543 -22.26 4.00 -37.00
N GLY A 544 -22.55 3.44 -35.83
CA GLY A 544 -23.40 2.27 -35.72
C GLY A 544 -24.80 2.49 -36.34
N LYS A 545 -25.37 3.68 -36.18
CA LYS A 545 -26.67 4.04 -36.77
C LYS A 545 -26.63 4.01 -38.31
N GLU A 546 -25.57 4.56 -38.92
CA GLU A 546 -25.39 4.52 -40.36
C GLU A 546 -25.15 3.10 -40.84
N CYS A 547 -24.38 2.30 -40.11
CA CYS A 547 -24.21 0.87 -40.36
C CYS A 547 -25.55 0.15 -40.46
N LEU A 548 -26.45 0.33 -39.49
CA LEU A 548 -27.79 -0.26 -39.48
C LEU A 548 -28.59 0.14 -40.72
N ALA A 549 -28.59 1.42 -41.08
CA ALA A 549 -29.28 1.91 -42.29
C ALA A 549 -28.72 1.32 -43.56
N ARG A 550 -27.40 1.14 -43.70
CA ARG A 550 -26.74 0.54 -44.85
C ARG A 550 -27.12 -0.95 -45.04
N ILE A 551 -27.12 -1.74 -43.96
CA ILE A 551 -27.46 -3.18 -44.01
C ILE A 551 -28.95 -3.47 -44.27
N GLU A 552 -29.84 -2.50 -44.05
CA GLU A 552 -31.23 -2.60 -44.47
C GLU A 552 -31.42 -2.46 -46.01
N GLN A 553 -30.54 -1.68 -46.61
CA GLN A 553 -30.60 -1.37 -48.03
C GLN A 553 -29.74 -2.29 -48.91
N ASN A 554 -28.60 -2.77 -48.37
CA ASN A 554 -27.60 -3.52 -49.09
C ASN A 554 -27.23 -4.82 -48.40
N ALA A 555 -26.89 -5.84 -49.19
CA ALA A 555 -26.34 -7.08 -48.71
C ALA A 555 -24.81 -7.02 -48.75
N TYR A 556 -24.13 -7.17 -47.61
CA TYR A 556 -22.66 -7.24 -47.51
C TYR A 556 -22.21 -8.66 -47.18
N HIS A 557 -20.99 -9.01 -47.65
CA HIS A 557 -20.34 -10.28 -47.31
C HIS A 557 -19.53 -10.18 -46.02
N MET A 558 -18.93 -9.00 -45.78
CA MET A 558 -18.12 -8.71 -44.60
C MET A 558 -18.43 -7.31 -44.07
N ILE A 559 -18.37 -7.18 -42.77
CA ILE A 559 -18.51 -5.89 -42.06
C ILE A 559 -17.32 -5.76 -41.15
N PHE A 560 -16.45 -4.77 -41.36
CA PHE A 560 -15.41 -4.37 -40.46
C PHE A 560 -15.93 -3.24 -39.59
N MET A 561 -15.94 -3.44 -38.27
CA MET A 561 -16.59 -2.55 -37.35
C MET A 561 -15.67 -2.09 -36.25
N ASP A 562 -15.50 -0.79 -36.10
CA ASP A 562 -14.79 -0.26 -34.95
C ASP A 562 -15.47 -0.67 -33.66
N TYR A 563 -14.67 -1.14 -32.71
CA TYR A 563 -15.16 -1.55 -31.39
C TYR A 563 -15.62 -0.35 -30.55
N LEU A 564 -14.89 0.78 -30.62
CA LEU A 564 -15.18 1.98 -29.86
C LEU A 564 -15.67 3.09 -30.78
N MET A 565 -16.97 3.39 -30.72
CA MET A 565 -17.60 4.50 -31.45
C MET A 565 -18.48 5.31 -30.51
N PRO A 566 -18.63 6.63 -30.71
CA PRO A 566 -19.54 7.47 -29.95
C PRO A 566 -21.01 7.03 -30.12
N GLU A 567 -21.84 7.28 -29.13
CA GLU A 567 -23.28 7.02 -29.06
C GLU A 567 -23.65 5.51 -29.09
N MET A 568 -23.14 4.74 -30.03
CA MET A 568 -23.41 3.32 -30.19
C MET A 568 -22.10 2.62 -30.56
N ASP A 569 -21.54 1.87 -29.64
CA ASP A 569 -20.29 1.11 -29.84
C ASP A 569 -20.47 -0.08 -30.76
N GLY A 570 -19.36 -0.73 -31.11
CA GLY A 570 -19.38 -1.89 -32.04
C GLY A 570 -20.16 -3.08 -31.48
N VAL A 571 -20.16 -3.30 -30.18
CA VAL A 571 -20.89 -4.42 -29.55
C VAL A 571 -22.38 -4.17 -29.59
N GLU A 572 -22.81 -2.98 -29.22
CA GLU A 572 -24.24 -2.62 -29.28
C GLU A 572 -24.73 -2.63 -30.71
N THR A 573 -23.91 -2.12 -31.67
CA THR A 573 -24.23 -2.19 -33.11
C THR A 573 -24.40 -3.64 -33.56
N LEU A 574 -23.50 -4.55 -33.17
CA LEU A 574 -23.60 -5.98 -33.47
C LEU A 574 -24.88 -6.61 -32.90
N ARG A 575 -25.24 -6.26 -31.65
CA ARG A 575 -26.49 -6.72 -31.01
C ARG A 575 -27.72 -6.24 -31.76
N GLN A 576 -27.70 -4.99 -32.24
CA GLN A 576 -28.81 -4.42 -33.05
C GLN A 576 -28.87 -5.09 -34.42
N ILE A 577 -27.75 -5.36 -35.10
CA ILE A 577 -27.69 -6.10 -36.36
C ILE A 577 -28.37 -7.47 -36.25
N LYS A 578 -28.12 -8.21 -35.13
CA LYS A 578 -28.70 -9.51 -34.88
C LYS A 578 -30.21 -9.45 -34.63
N LYS A 579 -30.76 -8.35 -34.12
CA LYS A 579 -32.20 -8.14 -33.85
C LYS A 579 -32.95 -7.61 -35.06
N LEU A 580 -32.29 -7.01 -36.02
CA LEU A 580 -32.90 -6.31 -37.14
C LEU A 580 -33.51 -7.30 -38.14
N LYS A 581 -34.83 -7.31 -38.23
CA LYS A 581 -35.59 -8.22 -39.16
C LYS A 581 -35.39 -7.90 -40.63
N THR A 582 -35.17 -6.63 -40.93
CA THR A 582 -34.96 -6.07 -42.28
C THR A 582 -33.52 -6.21 -42.82
N ASN A 583 -32.60 -6.78 -42.01
CA ASN A 583 -31.22 -6.95 -42.32
C ASN A 583 -31.03 -7.82 -43.57
N GLN A 584 -30.47 -7.25 -44.66
CA GLN A 584 -30.13 -7.97 -45.88
C GLN A 584 -28.77 -8.67 -45.81
N SER A 585 -27.94 -8.35 -44.79
CA SER A 585 -26.60 -8.85 -44.54
C SER A 585 -26.54 -9.92 -43.43
N LYS A 586 -27.56 -10.78 -43.32
CA LYS A 586 -27.70 -11.78 -42.22
C LYS A 586 -26.53 -12.77 -42.16
N ASP A 587 -25.93 -13.09 -43.29
CA ASP A 587 -24.84 -14.02 -43.42
C ASP A 587 -23.46 -13.30 -43.45
N ALA A 588 -23.42 -11.99 -43.23
CA ALA A 588 -22.19 -11.22 -43.22
C ALA A 588 -21.26 -11.62 -42.07
N VAL A 589 -19.98 -11.78 -42.39
CA VAL A 589 -18.93 -12.00 -41.40
C VAL A 589 -18.58 -10.67 -40.75
N ILE A 590 -18.77 -10.52 -39.45
CA ILE A 590 -18.50 -9.28 -38.73
C ILE A 590 -17.18 -9.40 -37.97
N ILE A 591 -16.27 -8.46 -38.25
CA ILE A 591 -14.90 -8.42 -37.76
C ILE A 591 -14.71 -7.15 -36.96
N ALA A 592 -14.20 -7.25 -35.73
CA ALA A 592 -13.92 -6.10 -34.90
C ALA A 592 -12.62 -5.42 -35.32
N LEU A 593 -12.62 -4.08 -35.40
CA LEU A 593 -11.42 -3.26 -35.48
C LEU A 593 -11.15 -2.70 -34.08
N THR A 594 -9.96 -2.93 -33.52
CA THR A 594 -9.63 -2.52 -32.14
C THR A 594 -8.27 -1.86 -32.03
N ALA A 595 -8.18 -0.83 -31.19
CA ALA A 595 -6.89 -0.23 -30.84
C ALA A 595 -6.06 -1.09 -29.88
N ASN A 596 -6.67 -2.11 -29.24
CA ASN A 596 -6.04 -2.88 -28.19
C ASN A 596 -6.20 -4.38 -28.46
N ALA A 597 -5.13 -5.01 -28.94
CA ALA A 597 -5.04 -6.47 -29.15
C ALA A 597 -4.33 -7.11 -27.93
N VAL A 598 -5.00 -7.09 -26.76
CA VAL A 598 -4.47 -7.74 -25.55
C VAL A 598 -4.79 -9.24 -25.59
N SER A 599 -3.94 -10.06 -24.97
CA SER A 599 -4.25 -11.47 -24.69
C SER A 599 -5.62 -11.61 -24.02
N GLY A 600 -6.45 -12.54 -24.49
CA GLY A 600 -7.84 -12.67 -24.05
C GLY A 600 -8.87 -11.81 -24.81
N ALA A 601 -8.42 -10.85 -25.62
CA ALA A 601 -9.34 -10.04 -26.44
C ALA A 601 -10.05 -10.90 -27.50
N ARG A 602 -9.41 -11.97 -27.97
CA ARG A 602 -10.00 -12.90 -28.95
C ARG A 602 -11.21 -13.60 -28.38
N GLU A 603 -11.08 -14.18 -27.19
CA GLU A 603 -12.17 -14.87 -26.49
C GLU A 603 -13.33 -13.90 -26.24
N MET A 604 -13.02 -12.71 -25.75
CA MET A 604 -14.02 -11.65 -25.49
C MET A 604 -14.78 -11.25 -26.78
N PHE A 605 -14.08 -11.02 -27.88
CA PHE A 605 -14.74 -10.66 -29.16
C PHE A 605 -15.57 -11.81 -29.72
N LEU A 606 -15.11 -13.07 -29.56
CA LEU A 606 -15.88 -14.25 -29.96
C LEU A 606 -17.13 -14.44 -29.11
N GLU A 607 -17.04 -14.24 -27.79
CA GLU A 607 -18.19 -14.30 -26.86
C GLU A 607 -19.23 -13.22 -27.17
N GLU A 608 -18.83 -12.01 -27.52
CA GLU A 608 -19.72 -10.94 -27.96
C GLU A 608 -20.35 -11.25 -29.33
N GLY A 609 -19.74 -12.15 -30.11
CA GLY A 609 -20.25 -12.67 -31.35
C GLY A 609 -19.64 -12.09 -32.63
N PHE A 610 -18.47 -11.46 -32.53
CA PHE A 610 -17.60 -11.19 -33.69
C PHE A 610 -16.96 -12.50 -34.14
N VAL A 611 -16.69 -12.62 -35.47
CA VAL A 611 -16.02 -13.83 -36.00
C VAL A 611 -14.52 -13.76 -35.85
N ASN A 612 -13.97 -12.56 -35.91
CA ASN A 612 -12.53 -12.28 -35.78
C ASN A 612 -12.31 -10.81 -35.40
N PHE A 613 -11.03 -10.42 -35.19
CA PHE A 613 -10.66 -9.04 -34.96
C PHE A 613 -9.37 -8.66 -35.69
N LEU A 614 -9.17 -7.35 -35.92
CA LEU A 614 -7.95 -6.74 -36.43
C LEU A 614 -7.52 -5.58 -35.54
N SER A 615 -6.26 -5.56 -35.18
CA SER A 615 -5.69 -4.44 -34.41
C SER A 615 -5.43 -3.22 -35.30
N LYS A 616 -5.75 -2.04 -34.80
CA LYS A 616 -5.29 -0.77 -35.40
C LYS A 616 -3.88 -0.43 -34.86
N PRO A 617 -2.90 0.03 -35.69
CA PRO A 617 -3.04 0.31 -37.11
C PRO A 617 -3.22 -0.97 -37.94
N ILE A 618 -4.08 -0.89 -38.97
CA ILE A 618 -4.41 -2.04 -39.78
C ILE A 618 -3.21 -2.45 -40.63
N ASN A 619 -2.73 -3.67 -40.39
CA ASN A 619 -1.68 -4.27 -41.20
C ASN A 619 -2.29 -4.79 -42.50
N ALA A 620 -1.82 -4.28 -43.63
CA ALA A 620 -2.32 -4.61 -44.95
C ALA A 620 -2.27 -6.12 -45.28
N VAL A 621 -1.15 -6.77 -44.97
CA VAL A 621 -0.96 -8.21 -45.22
C VAL A 621 -1.95 -9.03 -44.40
N LYS A 622 -2.13 -8.70 -43.11
CA LYS A 622 -3.11 -9.39 -42.25
C LYS A 622 -4.54 -9.17 -42.69
N LEU A 623 -4.88 -7.95 -43.13
CA LEU A 623 -6.20 -7.63 -43.67
C LEU A 623 -6.48 -8.46 -44.95
N GLU A 624 -5.55 -8.46 -45.90
CA GLU A 624 -5.64 -9.20 -47.16
C GLU A 624 -5.79 -10.72 -46.91
N GLN A 625 -4.95 -11.29 -46.05
CA GLN A 625 -5.02 -12.70 -45.64
C GLN A 625 -6.37 -13.06 -44.97
N MET A 626 -6.86 -12.19 -44.11
CA MET A 626 -8.13 -12.41 -43.42
C MET A 626 -9.29 -12.44 -44.41
N ILE A 627 -9.37 -11.46 -45.29
CA ILE A 627 -10.37 -11.39 -46.33
C ILE A 627 -10.31 -12.64 -47.23
N GLN A 628 -9.12 -13.00 -47.70
CA GLN A 628 -8.89 -14.16 -48.54
C GLN A 628 -9.32 -15.49 -47.89
N ASN A 629 -8.97 -15.68 -46.60
CA ASN A 629 -9.34 -16.89 -45.87
C ASN A 629 -10.87 -17.01 -45.65
N ILE A 630 -11.55 -15.89 -45.36
CA ILE A 630 -13.00 -15.87 -45.16
C ILE A 630 -13.72 -16.16 -46.49
N PHE A 631 -13.28 -15.52 -47.59
CA PHE A 631 -13.86 -15.79 -48.93
C PHE A 631 -13.62 -17.23 -49.37
N ARG A 632 -12.44 -17.81 -49.12
CA ARG A 632 -12.18 -19.22 -49.44
C ARG A 632 -13.11 -20.15 -48.65
N LYS A 633 -13.25 -19.97 -47.35
CA LYS A 633 -14.14 -20.80 -46.51
C LYS A 633 -15.62 -20.67 -46.89
N SER A 634 -16.08 -19.48 -47.19
CA SER A 634 -17.49 -19.20 -47.51
C SER A 634 -17.88 -19.60 -48.92
N TYR A 635 -16.95 -19.50 -49.87
CA TYR A 635 -17.21 -19.79 -51.31
C TYR A 635 -16.89 -21.23 -51.71
N TYR A 636 -15.92 -21.92 -51.09
CA TYR A 636 -15.66 -23.34 -51.40
C TYR A 636 -16.76 -24.28 -50.87
N GLY A 637 -17.47 -23.88 -49.81
CA GLY A 637 -18.65 -24.63 -49.36
C GLY A 637 -19.88 -24.51 -50.26
N ARG A 638 -19.97 -23.50 -51.11
CA ARG A 638 -21.12 -23.28 -52.05
C ARG A 638 -20.82 -23.49 -53.51
N MET A 639 -19.52 -23.67 -53.92
CA MET A 639 -19.14 -23.94 -55.33
C MET A 639 -18.89 -25.43 -55.59
N ILE A 640 -19.85 -26.30 -55.31
CA ILE A 640 -20.09 -27.47 -56.13
C ILE A 640 -21.19 -27.07 -57.14
N GLY A 641 -20.86 -26.21 -58.07
CA GLY A 641 -21.76 -25.76 -59.11
C GLY A 641 -21.18 -24.56 -59.88
N ASN A 642 -20.38 -24.88 -60.88
CA ASN A 642 -20.00 -24.02 -62.03
C ASN A 642 -19.75 -22.53 -61.78
N ARG A 643 -18.48 -22.14 -61.57
CA ARG A 643 -17.69 -21.16 -62.35
C ARG A 643 -16.29 -20.99 -61.76
N ARG A 644 -15.28 -21.21 -62.61
CA ARG A 644 -13.84 -21.08 -62.30
C ARG A 644 -13.49 -19.65 -61.85
N ILE A 645 -12.83 -19.50 -60.70
CA ILE A 645 -11.98 -18.35 -60.45
C ILE A 645 -10.80 -18.44 -61.43
N LYS A 646 -10.69 -17.51 -62.34
CA LYS A 646 -9.53 -17.38 -63.20
C LYS A 646 -8.37 -16.86 -62.36
N SER A 647 -7.37 -17.69 -62.13
CA SER A 647 -6.04 -17.21 -61.83
C SER A 647 -5.54 -16.44 -63.05
N LEU A 648 -5.32 -15.16 -62.88
CA LEU A 648 -4.63 -14.34 -63.89
C LEU A 648 -3.14 -14.69 -63.83
N SER A 649 -2.73 -15.64 -64.69
CA SER A 649 -1.37 -15.70 -65.15
C SER A 649 -1.15 -14.48 -66.04
N HIS A 650 -0.25 -13.61 -65.67
CA HIS A 650 0.20 -12.48 -66.50
C HIS A 650 0.86 -13.00 -67.78
N PRO A 651 0.49 -12.51 -68.96
CA PRO A 651 1.36 -12.59 -70.08
C PRO A 651 2.47 -11.53 -69.89
N ALA A 652 3.70 -11.99 -70.18
CA ALA A 652 4.88 -11.15 -70.26
C ALA A 652 4.60 -9.90 -71.11
N ILE A 653 5.00 -8.76 -70.62
CA ILE A 653 5.23 -7.56 -71.43
C ILE A 653 6.73 -7.42 -71.60
N LEU A 654 7.12 -7.48 -72.81
CA LEU A 654 8.42 -7.06 -73.37
C LEU A 654 8.75 -5.62 -72.93
#